data_03e2c0c7c5a5574823ca8348be4ea393
#
_entry.id   03e2c0c7c5a5574823ca8348be4ea393
#
_cell.length_a   1.000
_cell.length_b   1.000
_cell.length_c   1.000
_cell.angle_alpha   90.00
_cell.angle_beta   90.00
_cell.angle_gamma   90.00
#
_symmetry.space_group_name_H-M   'P 1'
#
loop_
_entity.id
_entity.type
_entity.pdbx_description
1 polymer ?
#
loop_
_entity_poly.entity_id
_entity_poly.type
_entity_poly.pdbx_seq_one_letter_code
_entity_poly.pdbx_strand_id
1 'polypeptide(L)'
;MVDFPGPVTLVHAGIDAWPFDELNREHDEFRIEDEPRLAHRLGVEFFVLPPDFRRPQRGSGQSNNLNLKLPFLRFPRWHVCPIPSCGRMHFGEYHDRDAPVCTGRGQHAHKPRKTFQVRFVAACSKGHLTDFPWVEWVFEGSPGSWRADGIERWLTLKSSGSASLMGMQISAEEQLGETVRLVRTRTLAGSFGSGGAEGDDADEQESPLSRIGVRCKGQNPVLAIGTEQRPAPGCGEHLQAILKNATNIYFSNVVSSIYIPPIEDSSLSPEMLDLLDEPSMKGGLRDAALDADDGLVSEKSARRLLAKYHPESVVAPEDLAKAANEHLLAGILLENHKTMTVLEQLWKMNGGCLSSEDISDVIGRMGWEIDPTRIFPNIIAKLDTMFGQSTADNAAQVGAQPPAGVSEEEIYRRQEYDVFIRDIQVGFPKKDLDIRSRPVEEYAELAACGFKRVALLHKLRETRAFDGFSRINSSGLSPNERRALFAQGEVKWLPAIIVRGEGIFVEFDHEQIAAWEAAHSDALDLRLKPLRNHLAALAVQRNQPVTSISPGYLLLHTFAHVLITELVQECGYGSASLRERIYSGAGETPMSGVLIYTAAGDSEGTMGGLVRMGEPDRLVSIVLNAINKARWCSSDPVCIESTGQGPGNCNLAGCHSCALLPETSCEEQNRRLDRAMLVGTLESPEIGFFNTLLARDH
;
A
#
# COMPACT_ATOMS: atom_id res chain seq x y z
N MET A 1 -11.75 10.91 5.88
CA MET A 1 -12.71 11.28 6.94
C MET A 1 -13.36 10.00 7.45
N VAL A 2 -13.64 9.93 8.73
CA VAL A 2 -14.23 8.75 9.38
C VAL A 2 -15.48 9.20 10.12
N ASP A 3 -16.59 8.49 9.90
CA ASP A 3 -17.81 8.67 10.68
C ASP A 3 -17.73 7.80 11.93
N PHE A 4 -17.84 8.41 13.10
CA PHE A 4 -17.85 7.72 14.40
C PHE A 4 -19.29 7.47 14.84
N PRO A 5 -19.51 6.55 15.79
CA PRO A 5 -20.82 6.34 16.40
C PRO A 5 -21.41 7.65 16.90
N GLY A 6 -22.61 7.98 16.46
CA GLY A 6 -23.22 9.32 16.58
C GLY A 6 -22.98 10.15 15.32
N PRO A 7 -23.60 11.33 15.19
CA PRO A 7 -23.49 12.17 13.99
C PRO A 7 -22.20 13.00 13.99
N VAL A 8 -21.04 12.33 14.13
CA VAL A 8 -19.72 12.98 14.23
C VAL A 8 -18.81 12.47 13.12
N THR A 9 -18.33 13.41 12.32
CA THR A 9 -17.30 13.13 11.30
C THR A 9 -15.99 13.77 11.72
N LEU A 10 -14.92 13.01 11.65
CA LEU A 10 -13.59 13.45 12.02
C LEU A 10 -12.62 13.22 10.85
N VAL A 11 -11.57 14.00 10.82
CA VAL A 11 -10.41 13.78 9.94
C VAL A 11 -9.21 13.45 10.82
N HIS A 12 -8.43 12.46 10.42
CA HIS A 12 -7.20 12.11 11.10
C HIS A 12 -6.21 13.27 10.99
N ALA A 13 -5.57 13.65 12.08
CA ALA A 13 -4.45 14.57 12.07
C ALA A 13 -3.21 13.90 11.44
N GLY A 14 -2.32 14.69 10.85
CA GLY A 14 -1.13 14.19 10.17
C GLY A 14 -0.23 13.30 11.03
N ILE A 15 0.74 12.67 10.41
CA ILE A 15 1.66 11.75 11.12
C ILE A 15 2.51 12.47 12.17
N ASP A 16 2.75 13.77 11.99
CA ASP A 16 3.47 14.59 12.99
C ASP A 16 2.74 14.65 14.34
N ALA A 17 1.47 14.32 14.37
CA ALA A 17 0.66 14.27 15.57
C ALA A 17 0.57 12.86 16.19
N TRP A 18 1.23 11.87 15.61
CA TRP A 18 1.31 10.52 16.17
C TRP A 18 2.20 10.53 17.43
N PRO A 19 1.91 9.65 18.40
CA PRO A 19 2.64 9.63 19.68
C PRO A 19 4.01 8.93 19.56
N PHE A 20 4.74 9.19 18.49
CA PHE A 20 6.08 8.65 18.25
C PHE A 20 7.09 9.79 18.19
N ASP A 21 8.18 9.63 18.94
CA ASP A 21 9.31 10.54 18.94
C ASP A 21 10.51 9.83 18.30
N GLU A 22 11.11 10.43 17.26
CA GLU A 22 12.29 9.90 16.57
C GLU A 22 13.52 9.81 17.51
N LEU A 23 13.60 10.69 18.50
CA LEU A 23 14.71 10.77 19.43
C LEU A 23 14.55 9.84 20.64
N ASN A 24 13.31 9.50 20.97
CA ASN A 24 12.98 8.69 22.12
C ASN A 24 12.36 7.37 21.66
N ARG A 25 13.14 6.30 21.68
CA ARG A 25 12.70 4.95 21.25
C ARG A 25 11.71 4.30 22.22
N GLU A 26 10.87 5.09 22.87
CA GLU A 26 9.94 4.63 23.89
C GLU A 26 8.89 3.63 23.34
N HIS A 27 8.66 3.65 22.02
CA HIS A 27 7.66 2.81 21.34
C HIS A 27 8.25 2.01 20.16
N ASP A 28 9.46 1.48 20.33
CA ASP A 28 10.13 0.65 19.31
C ASP A 28 9.32 -0.57 18.87
N GLU A 29 8.40 -1.07 19.69
CA GLU A 29 7.53 -2.19 19.34
C GLU A 29 6.59 -1.91 18.16
N PHE A 30 6.41 -0.66 17.77
CA PHE A 30 5.62 -0.27 16.59
C PHE A 30 6.49 0.01 15.37
N ARG A 31 7.81 0.01 15.49
CA ARG A 31 8.72 0.21 14.37
C ARG A 31 8.88 -1.06 13.55
N ILE A 32 8.97 -0.89 12.24
CA ILE A 32 9.31 -1.91 11.26
C ILE A 32 10.61 -1.47 10.62
N GLU A 33 11.72 -2.05 11.06
CA GLU A 33 13.07 -1.74 10.58
C GLU A 33 13.61 -2.81 9.62
N ASP A 34 12.93 -3.96 9.53
CA ASP A 34 13.33 -5.12 8.76
C ASP A 34 12.77 -5.14 7.32
N GLU A 35 12.46 -3.95 6.76
CA GLU A 35 11.95 -3.78 5.39
C GLU A 35 12.82 -2.82 4.56
N PRO A 36 14.13 -3.08 4.44
CA PRO A 36 15.04 -2.15 3.78
C PRO A 36 14.71 -1.91 2.30
N ARG A 37 14.22 -2.93 1.59
CA ARG A 37 13.81 -2.84 0.18
C ARG A 37 12.69 -1.81 0.00
N LEU A 38 11.64 -1.91 0.81
CA LEU A 38 10.49 -1.00 0.73
C LEU A 38 10.88 0.40 1.20
N ALA A 39 11.69 0.50 2.26
CA ALA A 39 12.18 1.77 2.78
C ALA A 39 12.99 2.54 1.73
N HIS A 40 13.92 1.86 1.09
CA HIS A 40 14.71 2.42 -0.02
C HIS A 40 13.82 2.91 -1.17
N ARG A 41 12.91 2.05 -1.65
CA ARG A 41 11.98 2.39 -2.73
C ARG A 41 11.16 3.64 -2.42
N LEU A 42 10.74 3.81 -1.15
CA LEU A 42 9.95 4.95 -0.71
C LEU A 42 10.79 6.12 -0.21
N GLY A 43 12.13 5.97 -0.13
CA GLY A 43 13.03 7.03 0.36
C GLY A 43 12.75 7.40 1.82
N VAL A 44 12.52 6.41 2.68
CA VAL A 44 12.31 6.59 4.13
C VAL A 44 13.24 5.68 4.92
N GLU A 45 13.43 5.97 6.20
CA GLU A 45 14.35 5.21 7.05
C GLU A 45 13.70 3.95 7.62
N PHE A 46 12.41 4.01 7.98
CA PHE A 46 11.66 2.91 8.59
C PHE A 46 10.15 3.10 8.42
N PHE A 47 9.39 2.13 8.89
CA PHE A 47 7.93 2.21 8.94
C PHE A 47 7.42 2.12 10.37
N VAL A 48 6.17 2.57 10.58
CA VAL A 48 5.54 2.54 11.89
C VAL A 48 4.16 1.91 11.79
N LEU A 49 3.91 0.88 12.61
CA LEU A 49 2.59 0.31 12.79
C LEU A 49 1.65 1.32 13.47
N PRO A 50 0.37 1.35 13.14
CA PRO A 50 -0.61 2.10 13.90
C PRO A 50 -0.56 1.70 15.38
N PRO A 51 -0.64 2.66 16.33
CA PRO A 51 -0.62 2.35 17.75
C PRO A 51 -1.76 1.39 18.13
N ASP A 52 -1.43 0.31 18.80
CA ASP A 52 -2.41 -0.66 19.30
C ASP A 52 -2.31 -0.75 20.82
N PHE A 53 -3.34 -0.30 21.52
CA PHE A 53 -3.41 -0.36 22.97
C PHE A 53 -3.42 -1.78 23.54
N ARG A 54 -3.76 -2.79 22.74
CA ARG A 54 -3.79 -4.20 23.13
C ARG A 54 -2.37 -4.80 23.23
N ARG A 55 -1.39 -4.19 22.56
CA ARG A 55 0.00 -4.62 22.65
C ARG A 55 0.58 -4.25 24.00
N PRO A 56 1.27 -5.19 24.71
CA PRO A 56 1.92 -4.89 25.97
C PRO A 56 3.09 -3.94 25.72
N GLN A 57 3.28 -2.98 26.64
CA GLN A 57 4.44 -2.11 26.62
C GLN A 57 5.70 -2.92 26.97
N ARG A 58 6.80 -2.75 26.20
CA ARG A 58 8.08 -3.41 26.48
C ARG A 58 8.56 -3.06 27.88
N GLY A 59 8.92 -4.09 28.67
CA GLY A 59 9.54 -3.92 30.01
C GLY A 59 8.57 -3.72 31.17
N SER A 60 7.28 -3.58 30.96
CA SER A 60 6.28 -3.55 32.03
C SER A 60 5.39 -4.78 31.97
N GLY A 61 5.42 -5.62 32.97
CA GLY A 61 4.66 -6.88 32.98
C GLY A 61 3.12 -6.75 33.02
N GLN A 62 2.54 -5.55 32.94
CA GLN A 62 1.10 -5.36 33.14
C GLN A 62 0.42 -4.18 32.43
N SER A 63 1.09 -3.27 31.78
CA SER A 63 0.39 -2.13 31.15
C SER A 63 0.29 -2.25 29.63
N ASN A 64 -0.92 -2.23 29.13
CA ASN A 64 -1.17 -2.00 27.72
C ASN A 64 -0.92 -0.52 27.40
N ASN A 65 -0.63 -0.21 26.15
CA ASN A 65 -0.40 1.16 25.67
C ASN A 65 -1.70 1.99 25.63
N LEU A 66 -2.41 2.06 26.75
CA LEU A 66 -3.72 2.72 26.86
C LEU A 66 -3.69 4.22 26.60
N ASN A 67 -2.52 4.84 26.76
CA ASN A 67 -2.32 6.27 26.52
C ASN A 67 -1.94 6.60 25.09
N LEU A 68 -1.58 5.60 24.29
CA LEU A 68 -1.32 5.81 22.86
C LEU A 68 -2.62 6.09 22.12
N LYS A 69 -2.76 7.29 21.60
CA LYS A 69 -3.98 7.73 20.91
C LYS A 69 -3.60 8.41 19.61
N LEU A 70 -4.34 8.06 18.56
CA LEU A 70 -4.28 8.81 17.32
C LEU A 70 -5.20 10.03 17.42
N PRO A 71 -4.70 11.23 17.15
CA PRO A 71 -5.50 12.43 17.21
C PRO A 71 -6.39 12.57 15.97
N PHE A 72 -7.62 13.02 16.20
CA PHE A 72 -8.58 13.34 15.17
C PHE A 72 -9.16 14.73 15.40
N LEU A 73 -9.47 15.41 14.31
CA LEU A 73 -10.02 16.75 14.28
C LEU A 73 -11.46 16.73 13.77
N ARG A 74 -12.30 17.59 14.32
CA ARG A 74 -13.68 17.73 13.85
C ARG A 74 -13.69 18.44 12.50
N PHE A 75 -14.17 17.73 11.47
CA PHE A 75 -14.32 18.29 10.14
C PHE A 75 -15.45 17.56 9.38
N PRO A 76 -16.33 18.23 8.65
CA PRO A 76 -16.43 19.70 8.43
C PRO A 76 -16.74 20.48 9.71
N ARG A 77 -16.35 21.76 9.74
CA ARG A 77 -16.60 22.64 10.90
C ARG A 77 -18.00 23.26 10.93
N TRP A 78 -18.65 23.36 9.77
CA TRP A 78 -20.01 23.84 9.69
C TRP A 78 -21.01 22.79 10.17
N HIS A 79 -21.95 23.25 11.00
CA HIS A 79 -23.01 22.44 11.57
C HIS A 79 -24.37 23.08 11.26
N VAL A 80 -25.42 22.29 11.22
CA VAL A 80 -26.79 22.74 10.99
C VAL A 80 -27.72 22.29 12.11
N CYS A 81 -28.64 23.15 12.49
CA CYS A 81 -29.68 22.83 13.47
C CYS A 81 -30.61 21.73 12.92
N PRO A 82 -30.90 20.67 13.71
CA PRO A 82 -31.76 19.57 13.29
C PRO A 82 -33.22 19.93 13.10
N ILE A 83 -33.65 21.11 13.60
CA ILE A 83 -35.03 21.54 13.50
C ILE A 83 -35.29 22.12 12.10
N PRO A 84 -36.19 21.51 11.28
CA PRO A 84 -36.38 21.91 9.89
C PRO A 84 -36.80 23.37 9.71
N SER A 85 -37.61 23.88 10.65
CA SER A 85 -38.06 25.29 10.63
C SER A 85 -36.92 26.27 10.97
N CYS A 86 -35.88 25.83 11.68
CA CYS A 86 -34.73 26.64 12.05
C CYS A 86 -33.63 26.56 11.00
N GLY A 87 -33.00 25.41 10.80
CA GLY A 87 -31.92 25.20 9.82
C GLY A 87 -30.71 26.13 10.01
N ARG A 88 -30.62 26.86 11.16
CA ARG A 88 -29.50 27.79 11.41
C ARG A 88 -28.17 27.03 11.40
N MET A 89 -27.19 27.61 10.72
CA MET A 89 -25.84 27.06 10.62
C MET A 89 -24.93 27.66 11.68
N HIS A 90 -24.04 26.83 12.21
CA HIS A 90 -23.08 27.18 13.24
C HIS A 90 -21.69 26.74 12.78
N PHE A 91 -20.69 27.54 13.09
CA PHE A 91 -19.31 27.23 12.81
C PHE A 91 -18.63 26.78 14.10
N GLY A 92 -17.99 25.59 14.07
CA GLY A 92 -17.22 25.03 15.19
C GLY A 92 -15.73 25.09 14.92
N GLU A 93 -14.94 24.81 15.94
CA GLU A 93 -13.48 24.71 15.82
C GLU A 93 -13.03 23.25 15.64
N TYR A 94 -11.82 23.06 15.11
CA TYR A 94 -11.26 21.72 14.90
C TYR A 94 -11.15 20.90 16.18
N HIS A 95 -10.90 21.56 17.31
CA HIS A 95 -10.63 20.92 18.61
C HIS A 95 -11.88 20.79 19.48
N ASP A 96 -13.04 21.23 19.00
CA ASP A 96 -14.27 21.14 19.77
C ASP A 96 -14.64 19.69 20.05
N ARG A 97 -14.77 19.33 21.33
CA ARG A 97 -15.22 18.00 21.76
C ARG A 97 -16.69 17.78 21.43
N ASP A 98 -17.49 18.81 21.63
CA ASP A 98 -18.93 18.78 21.42
C ASP A 98 -19.35 19.58 20.18
N ALA A 99 -20.43 19.16 19.57
CA ALA A 99 -21.05 19.94 18.50
C ALA A 99 -21.63 21.26 19.05
N PRO A 100 -21.56 22.35 18.29
CA PRO A 100 -22.23 23.59 18.65
C PRO A 100 -23.72 23.37 19.01
N VAL A 101 -24.23 24.16 19.96
CA VAL A 101 -25.61 24.05 20.39
C VAL A 101 -26.42 25.20 19.81
N CYS A 102 -27.50 24.87 19.11
CA CYS A 102 -28.42 25.85 18.58
C CYS A 102 -29.53 26.15 19.61
N THR A 103 -29.69 27.41 19.97
CA THR A 103 -30.77 27.90 20.88
C THR A 103 -31.98 28.46 20.14
N GLY A 104 -31.94 28.51 18.81
CA GLY A 104 -33.01 29.02 17.97
C GLY A 104 -33.32 30.52 18.21
N ARG A 105 -32.28 31.34 18.48
CA ARG A 105 -32.44 32.79 18.62
C ARG A 105 -33.14 33.37 17.39
N GLY A 106 -34.06 34.31 17.61
CA GLY A 106 -34.86 34.89 16.55
C GLY A 106 -36.30 34.30 16.51
N GLN A 107 -36.87 34.13 15.34
CA GLN A 107 -38.27 33.70 15.15
C GLN A 107 -38.57 32.26 15.66
N HIS A 108 -37.57 31.47 16.00
CA HIS A 108 -37.73 30.04 16.30
C HIS A 108 -37.07 29.68 17.63
N ALA A 109 -37.39 30.37 18.72
CA ALA A 109 -36.92 29.98 20.03
C ALA A 109 -37.34 28.54 20.35
N HIS A 110 -36.41 27.68 20.61
CA HIS A 110 -36.65 26.29 20.97
C HIS A 110 -35.69 25.83 22.06
N LYS A 111 -35.93 24.68 22.67
CA LYS A 111 -34.99 24.07 23.60
C LYS A 111 -33.65 23.87 22.91
N PRO A 112 -32.51 24.13 23.59
CA PRO A 112 -31.17 23.93 22.99
C PRO A 112 -31.00 22.55 22.36
N ARG A 113 -30.47 22.49 21.13
CA ARG A 113 -30.26 21.27 20.39
C ARG A 113 -28.80 21.18 19.92
N LYS A 114 -28.18 20.04 20.12
CA LYS A 114 -26.90 19.76 19.46
C LYS A 114 -27.12 19.76 17.95
N THR A 115 -26.23 20.41 17.23
CA THR A 115 -26.25 20.50 15.77
C THR A 115 -25.48 19.32 15.18
N PHE A 116 -25.64 19.05 13.89
CA PHE A 116 -24.90 18.02 13.18
C PHE A 116 -24.10 18.62 12.02
N GLN A 117 -22.97 17.99 11.70
CA GLN A 117 -22.08 18.45 10.66
C GLN A 117 -22.74 18.39 9.29
N VAL A 118 -22.46 19.38 8.45
CA VAL A 118 -22.92 19.40 7.05
C VAL A 118 -22.25 18.28 6.25
N ARG A 119 -22.87 17.91 5.12
CA ARG A 119 -22.35 16.85 4.23
C ARG A 119 -21.42 17.38 3.15
N PHE A 120 -21.28 18.68 3.03
CA PHE A 120 -20.64 19.35 1.90
C PHE A 120 -19.30 19.91 2.32
N VAL A 121 -18.29 19.60 1.49
CA VAL A 121 -16.93 20.09 1.61
C VAL A 121 -16.45 20.55 0.23
N ALA A 122 -15.27 21.14 0.16
CA ALA A 122 -14.64 21.47 -1.10
C ALA A 122 -13.18 20.99 -1.11
N ALA A 123 -12.74 20.51 -2.25
CA ALA A 123 -11.36 20.06 -2.45
C ALA A 123 -10.83 20.51 -3.80
N CYS A 124 -9.50 20.44 -4.00
CA CYS A 124 -8.83 20.73 -5.26
C CYS A 124 -8.02 19.52 -5.74
N SER A 125 -7.58 19.55 -6.99
CA SER A 125 -6.77 18.50 -7.63
C SER A 125 -5.42 18.26 -6.92
N LYS A 126 -4.88 19.28 -6.22
CA LYS A 126 -3.68 19.13 -5.35
C LYS A 126 -3.97 18.54 -3.97
N GLY A 127 -5.16 18.04 -3.73
CA GLY A 127 -5.51 17.31 -2.51
C GLY A 127 -5.85 18.17 -1.31
N HIS A 128 -5.88 19.51 -1.42
CA HIS A 128 -6.33 20.36 -0.32
C HIS A 128 -7.83 20.17 -0.07
N LEU A 129 -8.23 20.31 1.19
CA LEU A 129 -9.58 20.09 1.67
C LEU A 129 -10.02 21.26 2.56
N THR A 130 -11.21 21.77 2.33
CA THR A 130 -11.77 22.89 3.09
C THR A 130 -13.27 22.72 3.29
N ASP A 131 -13.84 23.43 4.27
CA ASP A 131 -15.27 23.58 4.37
C ASP A 131 -15.85 24.14 3.07
N PHE A 132 -17.07 23.74 2.71
CA PHE A 132 -17.77 24.36 1.58
C PHE A 132 -17.85 25.88 1.81
N PRO A 133 -17.54 26.72 0.83
CA PRO A 133 -17.50 28.18 0.98
C PRO A 133 -18.91 28.78 0.96
N TRP A 134 -19.67 28.56 2.04
CA TRP A 134 -21.09 28.88 2.13
C TRP A 134 -21.41 30.36 1.89
N VAL A 135 -20.62 31.25 2.48
CA VAL A 135 -20.81 32.69 2.35
C VAL A 135 -20.54 33.13 0.91
N GLU A 136 -19.42 32.73 0.38
CA GLU A 136 -19.03 33.04 -1.00
C GLU A 136 -20.06 32.48 -2.00
N TRP A 137 -20.59 31.27 -1.72
CA TRP A 137 -21.62 30.67 -2.56
C TRP A 137 -22.91 31.51 -2.58
N VAL A 138 -23.44 31.92 -1.41
CA VAL A 138 -24.67 32.73 -1.33
C VAL A 138 -24.50 34.07 -2.02
N PHE A 139 -23.34 34.70 -1.90
CA PHE A 139 -23.04 36.03 -2.42
C PHE A 139 -22.34 36.04 -3.79
N GLU A 140 -22.27 34.87 -4.46
CA GLU A 140 -21.67 34.72 -5.78
C GLU A 140 -20.25 35.30 -5.86
N GLY A 141 -19.42 34.94 -4.87
CA GLY A 141 -18.03 35.37 -4.77
C GLY A 141 -17.80 36.77 -4.17
N SER A 142 -18.85 37.55 -3.96
CA SER A 142 -18.74 38.94 -3.49
C SER A 142 -19.51 39.18 -2.19
N PRO A 143 -19.05 38.64 -1.04
CA PRO A 143 -19.76 38.77 0.22
C PRO A 143 -19.83 40.20 0.77
N GLY A 144 -19.10 41.17 0.21
CA GLY A 144 -19.12 42.57 0.63
C GLY A 144 -18.87 42.76 2.12
N SER A 145 -19.67 43.61 2.77
CA SER A 145 -19.58 43.88 4.20
C SER A 145 -20.23 42.83 5.12
N TRP A 146 -20.56 41.64 4.62
CA TRP A 146 -21.20 40.56 5.39
C TRP A 146 -20.58 40.29 6.76
N ARG A 147 -19.30 40.62 6.94
CA ARG A 147 -18.54 40.33 8.17
C ARG A 147 -18.12 41.55 8.97
N ALA A 148 -18.51 42.78 8.60
CA ALA A 148 -17.75 43.99 9.00
C ALA A 148 -18.40 44.99 9.93
N ASP A 149 -19.72 44.90 10.28
CA ASP A 149 -20.45 46.02 10.88
C ASP A 149 -21.14 45.77 12.22
N GLY A 150 -20.78 44.66 12.92
CA GLY A 150 -21.32 44.37 14.24
C GLY A 150 -22.80 43.90 14.26
N ILE A 151 -23.43 43.74 13.10
CA ILE A 151 -24.78 43.19 12.99
C ILE A 151 -24.70 41.67 13.13
N GLU A 152 -25.61 41.08 13.94
CA GLU A 152 -25.71 39.63 14.06
C GLU A 152 -26.25 39.05 12.76
N ARG A 153 -25.42 38.24 12.09
CA ARG A 153 -25.72 37.58 10.82
C ARG A 153 -25.48 36.08 10.91
N TRP A 154 -26.28 35.33 10.19
CA TRP A 154 -26.11 33.86 10.12
C TRP A 154 -26.59 33.29 8.79
N LEU A 155 -26.21 32.06 8.54
CA LEU A 155 -26.69 31.26 7.42
C LEU A 155 -27.76 30.28 7.92
N THR A 156 -28.73 29.98 7.07
CA THR A 156 -29.72 28.92 7.29
C THR A 156 -29.71 27.97 6.10
N LEU A 157 -29.65 26.69 6.36
CA LEU A 157 -29.72 25.63 5.36
C LEU A 157 -31.04 24.88 5.53
N LYS A 158 -31.89 24.92 4.52
CA LYS A 158 -33.21 24.28 4.54
C LYS A 158 -33.35 23.32 3.36
N SER A 159 -34.09 22.24 3.58
CA SER A 159 -34.48 21.30 2.56
C SER A 159 -35.99 21.40 2.30
N SER A 160 -36.38 21.39 1.04
CA SER A 160 -37.79 21.35 0.62
C SER A 160 -38.43 19.96 0.77
N GLY A 161 -37.66 18.97 1.32
CA GLY A 161 -38.09 17.57 1.39
C GLY A 161 -37.77 16.75 0.15
N SER A 162 -37.24 17.38 -0.90
CA SER A 162 -36.69 16.65 -2.05
C SER A 162 -35.35 16.01 -1.70
N ALA A 163 -35.12 14.77 -2.17
CA ALA A 163 -33.84 14.09 -2.07
C ALA A 163 -32.75 14.72 -2.95
N SER A 164 -33.12 15.61 -3.87
CA SER A 164 -32.18 16.25 -4.78
C SER A 164 -31.56 17.51 -4.19
N LEU A 165 -30.37 17.87 -4.66
CA LEU A 165 -29.69 19.13 -4.31
C LEU A 165 -30.49 20.38 -4.73
N MET A 166 -31.37 20.24 -5.71
CA MET A 166 -32.30 21.34 -6.12
C MET A 166 -33.26 21.73 -5.01
N GLY A 167 -33.60 20.80 -4.12
CA GLY A 167 -34.45 21.07 -2.96
C GLY A 167 -33.70 21.64 -1.76
N MET A 168 -32.39 21.82 -1.83
CA MET A 168 -31.60 22.41 -0.75
C MET A 168 -31.33 23.89 -1.03
N GLN A 169 -31.67 24.73 -0.08
CA GLN A 169 -31.55 26.17 -0.18
C GLN A 169 -30.78 26.73 1.00
N ILE A 170 -29.80 27.57 0.71
CA ILE A 170 -29.06 28.34 1.71
C ILE A 170 -29.50 29.79 1.67
N SER A 171 -29.70 30.38 2.85
CA SER A 171 -30.10 31.78 3.00
C SER A 171 -29.16 32.50 3.97
N ALA A 172 -28.86 33.74 3.66
CA ALA A 172 -28.16 34.66 4.52
C ALA A 172 -29.20 35.56 5.20
N GLU A 173 -29.19 35.59 6.52
CA GLU A 173 -30.14 36.32 7.35
C GLU A 173 -29.40 37.24 8.34
N GLU A 174 -30.02 38.39 8.68
CA GLU A 174 -29.44 39.32 9.65
C GLU A 174 -30.49 39.81 10.66
N GLN A 175 -30.07 40.18 11.88
CA GLN A 175 -30.90 40.73 12.91
C GLN A 175 -30.92 42.24 12.81
N LEU A 176 -32.13 42.83 12.61
CA LEU A 176 -32.35 44.26 12.63
C LEU A 176 -33.35 44.60 13.76
N GLY A 177 -32.83 44.98 14.92
CA GLY A 177 -33.64 45.16 16.12
C GLY A 177 -34.34 43.85 16.50
N GLU A 178 -35.68 43.85 16.56
CA GLU A 178 -36.47 42.66 16.88
C GLU A 178 -36.83 41.80 15.65
N THR A 179 -36.54 42.27 14.44
CA THR A 179 -36.90 41.57 13.19
C THR A 179 -35.73 40.87 12.54
N VAL A 180 -36.02 39.78 11.87
CA VAL A 180 -35.04 39.07 11.03
C VAL A 180 -35.29 39.43 9.57
N ARG A 181 -34.26 39.93 8.91
CA ARG A 181 -34.29 40.24 7.49
C ARG A 181 -33.56 39.17 6.68
N LEU A 182 -34.21 38.68 5.64
CA LEU A 182 -33.56 37.85 4.62
C LEU A 182 -32.70 38.76 3.72
N VAL A 183 -31.40 38.53 3.68
CA VAL A 183 -30.48 39.32 2.87
C VAL A 183 -30.36 38.72 1.46
N ARG A 184 -30.09 37.42 1.38
CA ARG A 184 -29.94 36.71 0.11
C ARG A 184 -30.22 35.23 0.28
N THR A 185 -30.65 34.60 -0.81
CA THR A 185 -30.86 33.15 -0.84
C THR A 185 -30.37 32.55 -2.13
N ARG A 186 -29.85 31.30 -2.09
CA ARG A 186 -29.39 30.56 -3.24
C ARG A 186 -29.64 29.07 -3.05
N THR A 187 -29.96 28.37 -4.14
CA THR A 187 -30.04 26.91 -4.15
C THR A 187 -28.63 26.27 -4.22
N LEU A 188 -28.51 25.04 -3.75
CA LEU A 188 -27.33 24.22 -3.97
C LEU A 188 -27.35 23.51 -5.35
N ALA A 189 -28.41 23.65 -6.12
CA ALA A 189 -28.45 23.17 -7.49
C ALA A 189 -27.28 23.77 -8.28
N GLY A 190 -26.56 22.93 -9.02
CA GLY A 190 -25.43 23.34 -9.81
C GLY A 190 -24.14 23.67 -9.04
N SER A 191 -24.11 23.51 -7.68
CA SER A 191 -22.85 23.64 -6.92
C SER A 191 -21.93 22.44 -7.12
N PHE A 192 -22.52 21.28 -7.43
CA PHE A 192 -21.84 20.04 -7.76
C PHE A 192 -21.94 19.84 -9.27
N GLY A 193 -20.86 19.96 -9.95
CA GLY A 193 -20.74 19.67 -11.37
C GLY A 193 -19.26 19.68 -11.70
N SER A 194 -18.73 18.56 -12.17
CA SER A 194 -17.78 18.61 -13.24
C SER A 194 -18.59 19.17 -14.39
N GLY A 195 -18.17 20.25 -15.04
CA GLY A 195 -18.85 20.76 -16.23
C GLY A 195 -18.88 19.70 -17.33
N GLY A 196 -19.66 18.66 -17.17
CA GLY A 196 -19.89 17.62 -18.15
C GLY A 196 -20.76 18.16 -19.26
N ALA A 197 -20.14 18.61 -20.32
CA ALA A 197 -20.65 18.46 -21.66
C ALA A 197 -19.82 17.33 -22.30
N GLU A 198 -20.50 16.35 -22.87
CA GLU A 198 -19.92 15.41 -23.82
C GLU A 198 -19.41 16.24 -25.01
N GLY A 199 -18.13 16.57 -25.03
CA GLY A 199 -17.49 17.36 -26.09
C GLY A 199 -15.99 17.36 -25.89
N ASP A 200 -15.25 17.29 -26.97
CA ASP A 200 -13.81 17.11 -27.10
C ASP A 200 -12.90 18.20 -26.46
N ASP A 201 -13.45 19.20 -25.78
CA ASP A 201 -12.71 20.29 -25.14
C ASP A 201 -12.63 20.08 -23.61
N ALA A 202 -11.93 19.03 -23.15
CA ALA A 202 -11.81 18.65 -21.74
C ALA A 202 -10.83 19.54 -20.93
N ASP A 203 -10.19 20.53 -21.52
CA ASP A 203 -9.00 21.16 -20.93
C ASP A 203 -9.26 22.35 -20.00
N GLU A 204 -10.48 22.91 -19.89
CA GLU A 204 -10.74 24.03 -18.95
C GLU A 204 -12.19 24.12 -18.45
N GLN A 205 -12.74 23.05 -17.88
CA GLN A 205 -14.07 23.20 -17.31
C GLN A 205 -14.00 23.75 -15.88
N GLU A 206 -14.17 25.06 -15.80
CA GLU A 206 -14.28 25.78 -14.53
C GLU A 206 -15.39 25.23 -13.65
N SER A 207 -15.02 24.78 -12.43
CA SER A 207 -16.00 24.32 -11.45
C SER A 207 -17.00 25.45 -11.10
N PRO A 208 -18.21 25.13 -10.67
CA PRO A 208 -19.19 26.13 -10.26
C PRO A 208 -18.68 27.10 -9.17
N LEU A 209 -17.81 26.64 -8.27
CA LEU A 209 -17.15 27.47 -7.27
C LEU A 209 -16.13 28.43 -7.92
N SER A 210 -15.39 27.96 -8.89
CA SER A 210 -14.40 28.78 -9.60
C SER A 210 -15.06 29.88 -10.46
N ARG A 211 -16.20 29.59 -11.07
CA ARG A 211 -16.99 30.60 -11.83
C ARG A 211 -17.41 31.80 -11.01
N ILE A 212 -17.58 31.61 -9.69
CA ILE A 212 -17.87 32.72 -8.76
C ILE A 212 -16.59 33.28 -8.11
N GLY A 213 -15.40 32.99 -8.67
CA GLY A 213 -14.13 33.52 -8.20
C GLY A 213 -13.57 32.84 -6.94
N VAL A 214 -14.11 31.70 -6.51
CA VAL A 214 -13.62 30.98 -5.33
C VAL A 214 -12.54 29.99 -5.76
N ARG A 215 -11.32 30.21 -5.28
CA ARG A 215 -10.14 29.37 -5.55
C ARG A 215 -9.61 28.73 -4.26
N CYS A 216 -8.85 27.68 -4.40
CA CYS A 216 -8.19 27.01 -3.30
C CYS A 216 -7.18 27.92 -2.60
N LYS A 217 -7.26 28.02 -1.28
CA LYS A 217 -6.33 28.78 -0.45
C LYS A 217 -5.26 27.89 0.21
N GLY A 218 -5.12 26.63 -0.22
CA GLY A 218 -4.15 25.71 0.36
C GLY A 218 -4.54 25.16 1.74
N GLN A 219 -5.80 25.25 2.13
CA GLN A 219 -6.26 24.77 3.43
C GLN A 219 -6.21 23.25 3.51
N ASN A 220 -5.73 22.72 4.62
CA ASN A 220 -5.68 21.30 4.89
C ASN A 220 -5.96 21.01 6.36
N PRO A 221 -7.12 20.49 6.74
CA PRO A 221 -7.46 20.20 8.13
C PRO A 221 -6.59 19.10 8.74
N VAL A 222 -6.00 18.23 7.95
CA VAL A 222 -5.08 17.15 8.40
C VAL A 222 -3.87 17.73 9.13
N LEU A 223 -3.39 18.90 8.73
CA LEU A 223 -2.20 19.56 9.27
C LEU A 223 -2.54 20.68 10.29
N ALA A 224 -3.75 20.69 10.83
CA ALA A 224 -4.18 21.78 11.70
C ALA A 224 -3.71 21.66 13.17
N ILE A 225 -3.08 20.57 13.58
CA ILE A 225 -2.50 20.41 14.92
C ILE A 225 -1.11 21.03 14.95
N GLY A 226 -0.85 21.84 15.98
CA GLY A 226 0.49 22.38 16.27
C GLY A 226 0.94 23.57 15.43
N THR A 227 0.12 24.01 14.49
CA THR A 227 0.35 25.23 13.73
C THR A 227 -0.67 26.28 14.13
N GLU A 228 -0.23 27.41 14.67
CA GLU A 228 -0.91 28.66 14.42
C GLU A 228 -1.05 28.73 12.89
N GLN A 229 -2.28 28.85 12.40
CA GLN A 229 -2.61 28.81 10.98
C GLN A 229 -1.68 29.74 10.20
N ARG A 230 -0.52 29.25 9.79
CA ARG A 230 0.21 29.94 8.72
C ARG A 230 -0.68 29.81 7.48
N PRO A 231 -1.14 30.90 6.90
CA PRO A 231 -1.80 30.80 5.62
C PRO A 231 -0.80 30.12 4.69
N ALA A 232 -1.13 28.90 4.29
CA ALA A 232 -0.40 28.26 3.21
C ALA A 232 -0.42 29.23 2.04
N PRO A 233 0.69 29.44 1.30
CA PRO A 233 0.67 30.25 0.09
C PRO A 233 -0.47 29.70 -0.76
N GLY A 234 -1.40 30.61 -1.16
CA GLY A 234 -2.63 30.22 -1.82
C GLY A 234 -2.35 29.26 -2.96
N CYS A 235 -2.97 28.12 -2.96
CA CYS A 235 -2.80 27.09 -3.99
C CYS A 235 -3.27 27.60 -5.36
N GLY A 236 -4.36 28.38 -5.40
CA GLY A 236 -4.91 28.96 -6.63
C GLY A 236 -5.71 27.97 -7.52
N GLU A 237 -5.65 26.68 -7.25
CA GLU A 237 -6.35 25.65 -8.01
C GLU A 237 -7.87 25.77 -7.95
N HIS A 238 -8.54 25.17 -8.92
CA HIS A 238 -9.99 25.08 -8.94
C HIS A 238 -10.53 24.27 -7.76
N LEU A 239 -11.46 24.83 -7.01
CA LEU A 239 -12.18 24.13 -5.96
C LEU A 239 -13.42 23.44 -6.53
N GLN A 240 -13.61 22.18 -6.16
CA GLN A 240 -14.81 21.41 -6.46
C GLN A 240 -15.59 21.12 -5.18
N ALA A 241 -16.90 21.30 -5.23
CA ALA A 241 -17.79 20.87 -4.16
C ALA A 241 -17.93 19.35 -4.21
N ILE A 242 -17.80 18.71 -3.05
CA ILE A 242 -17.84 17.25 -2.92
C ILE A 242 -18.68 16.89 -1.69
N LEU A 243 -19.39 15.76 -1.75
CA LEU A 243 -19.97 15.16 -0.55
C LEU A 243 -18.87 14.50 0.29
N LYS A 244 -18.94 14.65 1.62
CA LYS A 244 -17.94 14.09 2.54
C LYS A 244 -17.72 12.57 2.40
N ASN A 245 -18.71 11.84 1.87
CA ASN A 245 -18.67 10.39 1.67
C ASN A 245 -18.56 10.00 0.20
N ALA A 246 -18.23 10.94 -0.70
CA ALA A 246 -18.01 10.63 -2.10
C ALA A 246 -16.70 9.85 -2.27
N THR A 247 -16.66 8.92 -3.22
CA THR A 247 -15.49 8.06 -3.48
C THR A 247 -14.27 8.86 -3.91
N ASN A 248 -14.47 10.01 -4.57
CA ASN A 248 -13.39 10.86 -5.05
C ASN A 248 -12.82 11.84 -3.99
N ILE A 249 -13.27 11.72 -2.73
CA ILE A 249 -12.71 12.55 -1.65
C ILE A 249 -11.38 12.01 -1.11
N TYR A 250 -11.10 10.74 -1.37
CA TYR A 250 -9.92 10.08 -0.83
C TYR A 250 -9.53 8.87 -1.67
N PHE A 251 -8.39 8.95 -2.31
CA PHE A 251 -7.73 7.83 -2.96
C PHE A 251 -6.42 7.56 -2.23
N SER A 252 -6.36 6.49 -1.46
CA SER A 252 -5.14 6.08 -0.76
C SER A 252 -4.10 5.59 -1.77
N ASN A 253 -2.85 6.00 -1.57
CA ASN A 253 -1.71 5.41 -2.23
C ASN A 253 -1.01 4.47 -1.25
N VAL A 254 -1.09 3.18 -1.53
CA VAL A 254 -0.49 2.12 -0.71
C VAL A 254 0.50 1.37 -1.57
N VAL A 255 1.74 1.32 -1.11
CA VAL A 255 2.80 0.54 -1.77
C VAL A 255 3.04 -0.71 -0.94
N SER A 256 2.94 -1.86 -1.57
CA SER A 256 3.14 -3.15 -0.90
C SER A 256 4.44 -3.83 -1.32
N SER A 257 5.02 -4.56 -0.40
CA SER A 257 6.20 -5.39 -0.59
C SER A 257 5.99 -6.74 0.05
N ILE A 258 6.34 -7.79 -0.68
CA ILE A 258 6.51 -9.10 -0.07
C ILE A 258 7.86 -9.09 0.63
N TYR A 259 7.85 -9.47 1.90
CA TYR A 259 9.08 -9.57 2.68
C TYR A 259 9.96 -10.67 2.12
N ILE A 260 11.15 -10.30 1.74
CA ILE A 260 12.22 -11.24 1.38
C ILE A 260 13.25 -11.15 2.48
N PRO A 261 13.42 -12.21 3.29
CA PRO A 261 14.48 -12.20 4.28
C PRO A 261 15.81 -12.03 3.56
N PRO A 262 16.77 -11.28 4.14
CA PRO A 262 18.11 -11.21 3.60
C PRO A 262 18.61 -12.64 3.44
N ILE A 263 19.08 -12.96 2.24
CA ILE A 263 19.74 -14.24 1.97
C ILE A 263 21.08 -14.11 2.64
N GLU A 264 21.17 -14.60 3.86
CA GLU A 264 22.48 -14.92 4.40
C GLU A 264 23.00 -16.04 3.50
N ASP A 265 24.06 -15.78 2.75
CA ASP A 265 24.91 -16.80 2.14
C ASP A 265 25.58 -17.58 3.28
N SER A 266 24.76 -18.11 4.18
CA SER A 266 25.25 -18.86 5.31
C SER A 266 25.51 -20.26 4.83
N SER A 267 26.78 -20.63 4.81
CA SER A 267 27.24 -22.03 4.81
C SER A 267 26.67 -22.82 6.00
N LEU A 268 25.74 -22.25 6.75
CA LEU A 268 25.14 -22.80 7.96
C LEU A 268 23.91 -23.63 7.63
N SER A 269 23.77 -24.76 8.28
CA SER A 269 22.57 -25.59 8.17
C SER A 269 21.35 -24.89 8.80
N PRO A 270 20.11 -25.19 8.36
CA PRO A 270 18.90 -24.66 8.97
C PRO A 270 18.83 -24.89 10.48
N GLU A 271 19.29 -26.04 10.95
CA GLU A 271 19.33 -26.37 12.37
C GLU A 271 20.30 -25.47 13.14
N MET A 272 21.42 -25.11 12.52
CA MET A 272 22.41 -24.17 13.08
C MET A 272 21.79 -22.76 13.22
N LEU A 273 21.08 -22.29 12.20
CA LEU A 273 20.41 -20.99 12.24
C LEU A 273 19.34 -20.95 13.33
N ASP A 274 18.53 -22.01 13.44
CA ASP A 274 17.50 -22.10 14.49
C ASP A 274 18.13 -22.04 15.90
N LEU A 275 19.28 -22.68 16.09
CA LEU A 275 20.03 -22.65 17.37
C LEU A 275 20.59 -21.24 17.67
N LEU A 276 21.12 -20.55 16.66
CA LEU A 276 21.68 -19.21 16.85
C LEU A 276 20.58 -18.14 17.10
N ASP A 277 19.38 -18.35 16.58
CA ASP A 277 18.24 -17.43 16.76
C ASP A 277 17.43 -17.70 18.03
N GLU A 278 17.57 -18.89 18.64
CA GLU A 278 16.86 -19.19 19.85
C GLU A 278 17.32 -18.30 21.02
N PRO A 279 16.41 -17.59 21.71
CA PRO A 279 16.77 -16.60 22.72
C PRO A 279 17.65 -17.14 23.85
N SER A 280 17.43 -18.40 24.30
CA SER A 280 18.20 -19.05 25.39
C SER A 280 19.60 -19.39 24.94
N MET A 281 19.74 -19.91 23.73
CA MET A 281 21.02 -20.26 23.12
C MET A 281 21.82 -19.00 22.78
N LYS A 282 21.19 -18.04 22.11
CA LYS A 282 21.78 -16.74 21.74
C LYS A 282 22.30 -16.01 22.99
N GLY A 283 21.50 -15.95 24.06
CA GLY A 283 21.93 -15.35 25.33
C GLY A 283 23.10 -16.10 25.96
N GLY A 284 23.07 -17.43 25.99
CA GLY A 284 24.14 -18.26 26.53
C GLY A 284 25.45 -18.17 25.76
N LEU A 285 25.40 -18.12 24.42
CA LEU A 285 26.56 -17.95 23.55
C LEU A 285 27.19 -16.55 23.73
N ARG A 286 26.34 -15.53 23.82
CA ARG A 286 26.77 -14.15 24.13
C ARG A 286 27.50 -14.07 25.45
N ASP A 287 26.89 -14.60 26.51
CA ASP A 287 27.51 -14.58 27.86
C ASP A 287 28.84 -15.36 27.85
N ALA A 288 28.88 -16.51 27.14
CA ALA A 288 30.09 -17.29 27.00
C ALA A 288 31.23 -16.56 26.26
N ALA A 289 30.89 -15.71 25.29
CA ALA A 289 31.86 -14.86 24.59
C ALA A 289 32.34 -13.72 25.47
N LEU A 290 31.44 -13.08 26.24
CA LEU A 290 31.79 -11.99 27.16
C LEU A 290 32.63 -12.46 28.35
N ASP A 291 32.48 -13.71 28.80
CA ASP A 291 33.24 -14.31 29.91
C ASP A 291 34.60 -14.86 29.48
N ALA A 292 34.88 -14.91 28.18
CA ALA A 292 36.13 -15.44 27.62
C ALA A 292 37.19 -14.34 27.49
N ASP A 293 38.45 -14.61 27.83
CA ASP A 293 39.53 -13.66 27.70
C ASP A 293 39.78 -13.15 26.29
N ASP A 294 39.46 -14.00 25.28
CA ASP A 294 39.59 -13.69 23.83
C ASP A 294 38.31 -13.21 23.20
N GLY A 295 37.23 -13.03 23.99
CA GLY A 295 35.92 -12.62 23.49
C GLY A 295 35.24 -13.63 22.56
N LEU A 296 35.72 -14.87 22.47
CA LEU A 296 35.21 -15.90 21.56
C LEU A 296 34.48 -17.02 22.31
N VAL A 297 33.48 -17.59 21.65
CA VAL A 297 32.81 -18.80 22.12
C VAL A 297 33.73 -20.00 21.91
N SER A 298 34.13 -20.68 22.99
CA SER A 298 34.91 -21.90 22.90
C SER A 298 34.03 -23.13 22.62
N GLU A 299 34.61 -24.17 22.00
CA GLU A 299 33.93 -25.47 21.82
C GLU A 299 33.36 -26.03 23.13
N LYS A 300 34.09 -25.84 24.25
CA LYS A 300 33.66 -26.28 25.58
C LYS A 300 32.41 -25.56 26.05
N SER A 301 32.33 -24.25 25.78
CA SER A 301 31.15 -23.43 26.09
C SER A 301 29.95 -23.82 25.22
N ALA A 302 30.15 -24.00 23.92
CA ALA A 302 29.13 -24.47 22.98
C ALA A 302 28.56 -25.84 23.38
N ARG A 303 29.44 -26.79 23.72
CA ARG A 303 29.07 -28.14 24.19
C ARG A 303 28.24 -28.08 25.48
N ARG A 304 28.59 -27.21 26.43
CA ARG A 304 27.83 -27.03 27.66
C ARG A 304 26.43 -26.45 27.38
N LEU A 305 26.32 -25.52 26.46
CA LEU A 305 25.04 -24.90 26.09
C LEU A 305 24.15 -25.86 25.33
N LEU A 306 24.68 -26.62 24.37
CA LEU A 306 23.93 -27.68 23.67
C LEU A 306 23.41 -28.71 24.65
N ALA A 307 24.26 -29.24 25.55
CA ALA A 307 23.83 -30.21 26.55
C ALA A 307 22.75 -29.67 27.50
N LYS A 308 22.73 -28.35 27.74
CA LYS A 308 21.77 -27.71 28.62
C LYS A 308 20.43 -27.46 27.95
N TYR A 309 20.41 -26.96 26.71
CA TYR A 309 19.21 -26.48 26.05
C TYR A 309 18.71 -27.41 24.95
N HIS A 310 19.64 -28.11 24.25
CA HIS A 310 19.33 -28.99 23.12
C HIS A 310 20.11 -30.29 23.15
N PRO A 311 19.90 -31.15 24.18
CA PRO A 311 20.65 -32.39 24.35
C PRO A 311 20.49 -33.38 23.18
N GLU A 312 19.42 -33.25 22.38
CA GLU A 312 19.12 -34.09 21.20
C GLU A 312 19.70 -33.52 19.89
N SER A 313 20.33 -32.33 19.93
CA SER A 313 20.86 -31.70 18.70
C SER A 313 22.00 -32.50 18.11
N VAL A 314 22.00 -32.67 16.80
CA VAL A 314 23.06 -33.33 16.01
C VAL A 314 24.19 -32.37 15.61
N VAL A 315 24.05 -31.07 15.95
CA VAL A 315 25.05 -30.05 15.63
C VAL A 315 26.31 -30.26 16.45
N ALA A 316 27.46 -30.30 15.77
CA ALA A 316 28.74 -30.43 16.47
C ALA A 316 29.09 -29.14 17.26
N PRO A 317 29.57 -29.29 18.50
CA PRO A 317 29.91 -28.11 19.34
C PRO A 317 30.97 -27.19 18.70
N GLU A 318 31.89 -27.74 17.96
CA GLU A 318 32.91 -26.97 17.22
C GLU A 318 32.30 -26.11 16.11
N ASP A 319 31.33 -26.66 15.38
CA ASP A 319 30.59 -25.94 14.32
C ASP A 319 29.71 -24.85 14.91
N LEU A 320 29.04 -25.10 16.05
CA LEU A 320 28.26 -24.09 16.76
C LEU A 320 29.17 -22.97 17.27
N ALA A 321 30.31 -23.27 17.86
CA ALA A 321 31.25 -22.25 18.32
C ALA A 321 31.77 -21.41 17.15
N LYS A 322 32.13 -22.03 16.03
CA LYS A 322 32.56 -21.34 14.81
C LYS A 322 31.44 -20.43 14.27
N ALA A 323 30.26 -20.97 14.13
CA ALA A 323 29.11 -20.24 13.64
C ALA A 323 28.73 -19.04 14.55
N ALA A 324 28.76 -19.23 15.87
CA ALA A 324 28.55 -18.15 16.83
C ALA A 324 29.58 -17.04 16.70
N ASN A 325 30.85 -17.40 16.55
CA ASN A 325 31.92 -16.42 16.41
C ASN A 325 31.87 -15.66 15.08
N GLU A 326 31.44 -16.31 13.99
CA GLU A 326 31.36 -15.69 12.67
C GLU A 326 30.09 -14.85 12.46
N HIS A 327 28.96 -15.26 13.03
CA HIS A 327 27.66 -14.62 12.75
C HIS A 327 27.07 -13.89 13.95
N LEU A 328 27.07 -14.49 15.13
CA LEU A 328 26.41 -13.93 16.32
C LEU A 328 27.15 -12.72 16.87
N LEU A 329 28.48 -12.76 16.94
CA LEU A 329 29.29 -11.69 17.51
C LEU A 329 29.22 -10.41 16.66
N ALA A 330 29.16 -10.54 15.33
CA ALA A 330 28.91 -9.41 14.46
C ALA A 330 27.55 -8.76 14.76
N GLY A 331 26.51 -9.57 14.98
CA GLY A 331 25.19 -9.10 15.40
C GLY A 331 25.22 -8.33 16.73
N ILE A 332 25.88 -8.88 17.73
CA ILE A 332 26.01 -8.22 19.06
C ILE A 332 26.71 -6.86 18.96
N LEU A 333 27.77 -6.76 18.16
CA LEU A 333 28.46 -5.48 17.93
C LEU A 333 27.54 -4.46 17.26
N LEU A 334 26.76 -4.88 16.30
CA LEU A 334 25.85 -4.03 15.54
C LEU A 334 24.55 -3.68 16.28
N GLU A 335 24.16 -4.47 17.28
CA GLU A 335 23.06 -4.14 18.20
C GLU A 335 23.45 -3.05 19.23
N ASN A 336 24.74 -2.78 19.41
CA ASN A 336 25.17 -1.74 20.34
C ASN A 336 25.09 -0.35 19.69
N HIS A 337 24.15 0.47 20.16
CA HIS A 337 23.90 1.81 19.62
C HIS A 337 25.16 2.69 19.53
N LYS A 338 26.05 2.66 20.54
CA LYS A 338 27.29 3.46 20.51
C LYS A 338 28.24 2.97 19.43
N THR A 339 28.39 1.67 19.30
CA THR A 339 29.19 1.04 18.24
C THR A 339 28.65 1.38 16.88
N MET A 340 27.35 1.25 16.70
CA MET A 340 26.69 1.57 15.43
C MET A 340 26.85 3.03 15.05
N THR A 341 26.69 3.96 15.98
CA THR A 341 26.88 5.39 15.69
C THR A 341 28.30 5.69 15.23
N VAL A 342 29.32 5.06 15.85
CA VAL A 342 30.72 5.25 15.46
C VAL A 342 31.01 4.60 14.12
N LEU A 343 30.56 3.38 13.89
CA LEU A 343 30.73 2.66 12.61
C LEU A 343 30.03 3.40 11.47
N GLU A 344 28.82 3.90 11.68
CA GLU A 344 28.08 4.69 10.71
C GLU A 344 28.81 6.00 10.34
N GLN A 345 29.35 6.70 11.33
CA GLN A 345 30.12 7.91 11.08
C GLN A 345 31.37 7.62 10.29
N LEU A 346 32.13 6.57 10.66
CA LEU A 346 33.33 6.16 9.94
C LEU A 346 33.00 5.71 8.51
N TRP A 347 31.95 4.93 8.34
CA TRP A 347 31.43 4.53 7.03
C TRP A 347 31.13 5.73 6.13
N LYS A 348 30.38 6.71 6.63
CA LYS A 348 30.06 7.95 5.89
C LYS A 348 31.29 8.80 5.59
N MET A 349 32.22 8.91 6.55
CA MET A 349 33.46 9.69 6.37
C MET A 349 34.40 9.06 5.36
N ASN A 350 34.42 7.73 5.26
CA ASN A 350 35.29 6.97 4.37
C ASN A 350 34.63 6.65 3.02
N GLY A 351 33.54 7.33 2.65
CA GLY A 351 32.89 7.16 1.37
C GLY A 351 32.21 5.81 1.15
N GLY A 352 31.70 5.20 2.21
CA GLY A 352 30.99 3.89 2.14
C GLY A 352 31.91 2.68 2.27
N CYS A 353 33.13 2.85 2.78
CA CYS A 353 34.08 1.78 3.04
C CYS A 353 34.58 1.80 4.48
N LEU A 354 34.79 0.63 5.08
CA LEU A 354 35.49 0.48 6.34
C LEU A 354 36.71 -0.43 6.15
N SER A 355 37.80 -0.09 6.80
CA SER A 355 38.96 -0.97 6.88
C SER A 355 38.87 -1.92 8.08
N SER A 356 39.63 -3.00 8.07
CA SER A 356 39.74 -3.87 9.25
C SER A 356 40.36 -3.14 10.46
N GLU A 357 41.18 -2.10 10.22
CA GLU A 357 41.76 -1.25 11.25
C GLU A 357 40.66 -0.38 11.91
N ASP A 358 39.75 0.20 11.14
CA ASP A 358 38.65 0.99 11.66
C ASP A 358 37.76 0.16 12.60
N ILE A 359 37.47 -1.07 12.22
CA ILE A 359 36.66 -2.00 13.01
C ILE A 359 37.44 -2.47 14.25
N SER A 360 38.70 -2.78 14.10
CA SER A 360 39.57 -3.16 15.21
C SER A 360 39.64 -2.05 16.28
N ASP A 361 39.79 -0.80 15.86
CA ASP A 361 39.76 0.36 16.73
C ASP A 361 38.47 0.53 17.50
N VAL A 362 37.31 0.33 16.81
CA VAL A 362 36.00 0.40 17.44
C VAL A 362 35.81 -0.73 18.46
N ILE A 363 36.19 -1.95 18.11
CA ILE A 363 36.11 -3.13 18.97
C ILE A 363 37.06 -2.93 20.21
N GLY A 364 38.27 -2.46 19.98
CA GLY A 364 39.25 -2.20 21.06
C GLY A 364 38.75 -1.13 22.06
N ARG A 365 38.09 -0.09 21.59
CA ARG A 365 37.43 0.94 22.44
C ARG A 365 36.29 0.38 23.28
N MET A 366 35.70 -0.74 22.88
CA MET A 366 34.70 -1.45 23.65
C MET A 366 35.30 -2.40 24.71
N GLY A 367 36.58 -2.58 24.68
CA GLY A 367 37.31 -3.47 25.62
C GLY A 367 37.19 -4.96 25.22
N TRP A 368 36.95 -5.24 23.96
CA TRP A 368 36.83 -6.62 23.42
C TRP A 368 38.11 -6.97 22.67
N GLU A 369 38.73 -8.06 23.04
CA GLU A 369 39.89 -8.67 22.33
C GLU A 369 39.39 -9.69 21.28
N ILE A 370 38.68 -9.21 20.28
CA ILE A 370 38.17 -10.05 19.17
C ILE A 370 39.01 -9.81 17.93
N ASP A 371 39.37 -10.89 17.24
CA ASP A 371 40.03 -10.80 15.93
C ASP A 371 39.08 -10.24 14.87
N PRO A 372 39.27 -8.98 14.43
CA PRO A 372 38.33 -8.34 13.50
C PRO A 372 38.31 -8.99 12.14
N THR A 373 39.37 -9.73 11.74
CA THR A 373 39.43 -10.39 10.43
C THR A 373 38.39 -11.51 10.28
N ARG A 374 37.94 -12.09 11.40
CA ARG A 374 36.94 -13.16 11.41
C ARG A 374 35.51 -12.62 11.28
N ILE A 375 35.25 -11.46 11.84
CA ILE A 375 33.90 -10.87 11.88
C ILE A 375 33.70 -9.76 10.84
N PHE A 376 34.82 -9.26 10.27
CA PHE A 376 34.86 -8.15 9.33
C PHE A 376 33.94 -8.36 8.12
N PRO A 377 33.97 -9.49 7.39
CA PRO A 377 33.08 -9.68 6.25
C PRO A 377 31.59 -9.57 6.61
N ASN A 378 31.19 -10.12 7.77
CA ASN A 378 29.81 -10.12 8.24
C ASN A 378 29.35 -8.73 8.71
N ILE A 379 30.26 -7.97 9.33
CA ILE A 379 29.99 -6.57 9.70
C ILE A 379 29.81 -5.73 8.44
N ILE A 380 30.71 -5.86 7.45
CA ILE A 380 30.60 -5.14 6.18
C ILE A 380 29.30 -5.50 5.46
N ALA A 381 28.99 -6.78 5.30
CA ALA A 381 27.74 -7.20 4.65
C ALA A 381 26.50 -6.61 5.33
N LYS A 382 26.49 -6.55 6.66
CA LYS A 382 25.38 -6.00 7.43
C LYS A 382 25.33 -4.47 7.36
N LEU A 383 26.47 -3.78 7.38
CA LEU A 383 26.56 -2.33 7.17
C LEU A 383 26.18 -1.96 5.73
N ASP A 384 26.60 -2.74 4.73
CA ASP A 384 26.18 -2.58 3.34
C ASP A 384 24.66 -2.73 3.20
N THR A 385 24.06 -3.67 3.92
CA THR A 385 22.61 -3.84 3.94
C THR A 385 21.89 -2.66 4.61
N MET A 386 22.49 -2.09 5.66
CA MET A 386 21.87 -1.01 6.44
C MET A 386 22.17 0.39 5.88
N PHE A 387 23.36 0.61 5.35
CA PHE A 387 23.86 1.93 4.95
C PHE A 387 24.37 2.02 3.51
N GLY A 388 24.60 0.91 2.85
CA GLY A 388 25.19 0.83 1.50
C GLY A 388 24.36 1.47 0.39
N GLN A 389 23.24 2.07 0.74
CA GLN A 389 22.30 2.69 -0.18
C GLN A 389 22.35 4.22 -0.17
N SER A 390 23.25 4.85 0.57
CA SER A 390 23.28 6.32 0.65
C SER A 390 24.27 7.01 -0.30
N THR A 391 24.99 6.27 -1.14
CA THR A 391 25.80 6.87 -2.20
C THR A 391 25.39 6.33 -3.55
N ALA A 392 24.96 7.24 -4.43
CA ALA A 392 24.59 6.95 -5.83
C ALA A 392 25.69 6.27 -6.65
N ASP A 393 26.91 6.14 -6.12
CA ASP A 393 28.07 5.55 -6.78
C ASP A 393 28.28 4.06 -6.47
N ASN A 394 27.67 3.51 -5.37
CA ASN A 394 27.71 2.06 -5.10
C ASN A 394 26.53 1.30 -5.69
N ALA A 395 25.57 1.98 -6.29
CA ALA A 395 24.57 1.38 -7.18
C ALA A 395 25.19 0.67 -8.39
N ALA A 396 26.49 0.84 -8.62
CA ALA A 396 27.21 0.23 -9.74
C ALA A 396 27.70 -1.23 -9.48
N GLN A 397 27.55 -1.77 -8.26
CA GLN A 397 27.98 -3.15 -7.96
C GLN A 397 26.89 -4.08 -7.42
N VAL A 398 25.74 -3.54 -6.96
CA VAL A 398 24.53 -4.31 -6.61
C VAL A 398 23.29 -3.79 -7.34
N GLY A 399 23.42 -2.67 -8.01
CA GLY A 399 22.46 -2.06 -8.91
C GLY A 399 23.19 -1.58 -10.14
N ALA A 400 23.40 -2.44 -11.12
CA ALA A 400 23.54 -1.93 -12.47
C ALA A 400 22.42 -0.89 -12.65
N GLN A 401 22.75 0.34 -13.13
CA GLN A 401 21.72 1.21 -13.67
C GLN A 401 20.77 0.32 -14.46
N PRO A 402 19.44 0.44 -14.25
CA PRO A 402 18.51 -0.40 -14.98
C PRO A 402 18.91 -0.34 -16.45
N PRO A 403 19.06 -1.49 -17.12
CA PRO A 403 19.30 -1.50 -18.55
C PRO A 403 18.33 -0.52 -19.17
N ALA A 404 18.76 0.29 -20.10
CA ALA A 404 17.94 1.33 -20.68
C ALA A 404 16.57 0.73 -21.10
N GLY A 405 15.48 1.09 -20.41
CA GLY A 405 14.14 0.58 -20.66
C GLY A 405 13.53 -0.31 -19.56
N VAL A 406 14.28 -0.72 -18.53
CA VAL A 406 13.72 -1.49 -17.40
C VAL A 406 13.23 -0.53 -16.31
N SER A 407 11.98 -0.68 -15.87
CA SER A 407 11.39 0.14 -14.84
C SER A 407 11.88 -0.28 -13.43
N GLU A 408 11.89 0.66 -12.48
CA GLU A 408 12.19 0.36 -11.07
C GLU A 408 11.24 -0.72 -10.51
N GLU A 409 9.96 -0.67 -10.90
CA GLU A 409 8.98 -1.70 -10.55
C GLU A 409 9.36 -3.08 -11.04
N GLU A 410 9.89 -3.19 -12.25
CA GLU A 410 10.32 -4.45 -12.83
C GLU A 410 11.52 -5.03 -12.08
N ILE A 411 12.50 -4.21 -11.68
CA ILE A 411 13.63 -4.64 -10.84
C ILE A 411 13.12 -5.17 -9.49
N TYR A 412 12.17 -4.46 -8.91
CA TYR A 412 11.58 -4.82 -7.64
C TYR A 412 10.82 -6.15 -7.70
N ARG A 413 10.07 -6.36 -8.79
CA ARG A 413 9.37 -7.62 -9.07
C ARG A 413 10.34 -8.77 -9.33
N ARG A 414 11.47 -8.47 -9.98
CA ARG A 414 12.53 -9.46 -10.25
C ARG A 414 13.04 -10.07 -8.95
N GLN A 415 13.34 -9.26 -7.97
CA GLN A 415 13.83 -9.74 -6.68
C GLN A 415 12.87 -10.70 -5.98
N GLU A 416 11.57 -10.47 -6.09
CA GLU A 416 10.54 -11.36 -5.54
C GLU A 416 10.45 -12.66 -6.36
N TYR A 417 10.39 -12.53 -7.68
CA TYR A 417 10.32 -13.66 -8.60
C TYR A 417 11.49 -14.62 -8.44
N ASP A 418 12.72 -14.08 -8.33
CA ASP A 418 13.93 -14.89 -8.16
C ASP A 418 13.90 -15.74 -6.89
N VAL A 419 13.21 -15.27 -5.85
CA VAL A 419 13.04 -16.05 -4.62
C VAL A 419 12.04 -17.19 -4.82
N PHE A 420 10.97 -16.97 -5.58
CA PHE A 420 9.92 -17.98 -5.80
C PHE A 420 10.35 -19.09 -6.75
N ILE A 421 11.25 -18.79 -7.69
CA ILE A 421 11.75 -19.78 -8.66
C ILE A 421 12.97 -20.57 -8.17
N ARG A 422 13.56 -20.20 -7.03
CA ARG A 422 14.69 -20.98 -6.48
C ARG A 422 14.21 -22.33 -5.98
N ASP A 423 15.02 -23.35 -6.23
CA ASP A 423 14.84 -24.67 -5.60
C ASP A 423 15.39 -24.60 -4.18
N ILE A 424 14.58 -24.03 -3.27
CA ILE A 424 14.99 -23.82 -1.91
C ILE A 424 14.63 -25.05 -1.07
N GLN A 425 15.62 -25.93 -0.93
CA GLN A 425 15.69 -26.81 0.24
C GLN A 425 16.44 -26.14 1.42
N VAL A 426 16.98 -24.93 1.22
CA VAL A 426 17.79 -24.19 2.20
C VAL A 426 16.92 -23.20 2.95
N GLY A 427 16.85 -23.37 4.26
CA GLY A 427 15.94 -22.69 5.14
C GLY A 427 16.05 -21.18 5.15
N PHE A 428 15.03 -20.54 4.61
CA PHE A 428 14.65 -19.23 5.12
C PHE A 428 14.17 -19.38 6.56
N PRO A 429 14.40 -18.39 7.42
CA PRO A 429 13.76 -18.39 8.73
C PRO A 429 12.25 -18.53 8.51
N LYS A 430 11.70 -19.69 8.84
CA LYS A 430 10.29 -20.09 8.62
C LYS A 430 9.26 -19.18 9.29
N LYS A 431 9.72 -18.09 9.88
CA LYS A 431 8.88 -17.17 10.65
C LYS A 431 7.99 -16.30 9.77
N ASP A 432 8.53 -15.73 8.71
CA ASP A 432 7.84 -14.73 7.87
C ASP A 432 7.74 -15.12 6.39
N LEU A 433 8.55 -16.10 5.93
CA LEU A 433 8.48 -16.67 4.58
C LEU A 433 8.81 -18.17 4.64
N ASP A 434 7.89 -19.02 4.17
CA ASP A 434 8.07 -20.47 4.04
C ASP A 434 7.57 -20.89 2.66
N ILE A 435 8.51 -21.18 1.75
CA ILE A 435 8.22 -21.54 0.36
C ILE A 435 8.61 -23.00 0.15
N ARG A 436 7.72 -23.77 -0.49
CA ARG A 436 7.99 -25.15 -0.91
C ARG A 436 7.71 -25.27 -2.40
N SER A 437 8.79 -25.38 -3.16
CA SER A 437 8.70 -25.65 -4.58
C SER A 437 8.27 -27.10 -4.81
N ARG A 438 7.33 -27.27 -5.76
CA ARG A 438 6.86 -28.57 -6.22
C ARG A 438 7.32 -28.79 -7.66
N PRO A 439 7.88 -29.94 -7.99
CA PRO A 439 8.22 -30.26 -9.37
C PRO A 439 6.98 -30.27 -10.25
N VAL A 440 7.08 -29.68 -11.45
CA VAL A 440 5.93 -29.58 -12.36
C VAL A 440 5.48 -30.96 -12.86
N GLU A 441 6.33 -31.96 -12.78
CA GLU A 441 6.02 -33.36 -13.12
C GLU A 441 4.93 -33.96 -12.23
N GLU A 442 4.78 -33.47 -11.01
CA GLU A 442 3.66 -33.82 -10.12
C GLU A 442 2.31 -33.27 -10.65
N TYR A 443 2.35 -32.28 -11.55
CA TYR A 443 1.22 -31.63 -12.20
C TYR A 443 1.24 -31.91 -13.72
N ALA A 444 1.36 -33.16 -14.11
CA ALA A 444 1.66 -33.58 -15.49
C ALA A 444 0.78 -32.92 -16.57
N GLU A 445 -0.53 -32.72 -16.28
CA GLU A 445 -1.46 -32.08 -17.20
C GLU A 445 -1.15 -30.58 -17.36
N LEU A 446 -0.73 -29.91 -16.29
CA LEU A 446 -0.36 -28.49 -16.33
C LEU A 446 0.99 -28.29 -17.04
N ALA A 447 1.96 -29.18 -16.83
CA ALA A 447 3.22 -29.15 -17.56
C ALA A 447 3.01 -29.18 -19.08
N ALA A 448 2.05 -30.00 -19.55
CA ALA A 448 1.67 -30.06 -20.96
C ALA A 448 0.98 -28.77 -21.47
N CYS A 449 0.56 -27.88 -20.59
CA CYS A 449 -0.17 -26.64 -20.88
C CYS A 449 0.70 -25.38 -20.71
N GLY A 450 2.03 -25.52 -20.61
CA GLY A 450 2.95 -24.39 -20.50
C GLY A 450 3.25 -23.92 -19.09
N PHE A 451 2.92 -24.71 -18.06
CA PHE A 451 3.34 -24.44 -16.69
C PHE A 451 4.72 -25.06 -16.46
N LYS A 452 5.57 -24.34 -15.75
CA LYS A 452 6.97 -24.72 -15.49
C LYS A 452 7.24 -25.09 -14.04
N ARG A 453 6.54 -24.42 -13.10
CA ARG A 453 6.76 -24.60 -11.67
C ARG A 453 5.52 -24.22 -10.88
N VAL A 454 5.34 -24.87 -9.75
CA VAL A 454 4.39 -24.46 -8.70
C VAL A 454 5.17 -24.32 -7.40
N ALA A 455 5.01 -23.19 -6.71
CA ALA A 455 5.57 -23.02 -5.38
C ALA A 455 4.47 -22.68 -4.38
N LEU A 456 4.47 -23.39 -3.26
CA LEU A 456 3.49 -23.26 -2.19
C LEU A 456 4.09 -22.41 -1.08
N LEU A 457 3.51 -21.24 -0.86
CA LEU A 457 3.92 -20.31 0.19
C LEU A 457 3.09 -20.59 1.44
N HIS A 458 3.62 -21.41 2.34
CA HIS A 458 2.98 -21.74 3.61
C HIS A 458 2.94 -20.55 4.58
N LYS A 459 3.89 -19.64 4.43
CA LYS A 459 3.91 -18.35 5.11
C LYS A 459 4.39 -17.28 4.15
N LEU A 460 3.70 -16.18 4.17
CA LEU A 460 4.03 -14.99 3.39
C LEU A 460 3.75 -13.78 4.27
N ARG A 461 4.73 -12.88 4.36
CA ARG A 461 4.57 -11.57 4.98
C ARG A 461 4.54 -10.50 3.90
N GLU A 462 3.49 -9.70 3.91
CA GLU A 462 3.37 -8.51 3.09
C GLU A 462 3.38 -7.27 3.97
N THR A 463 4.24 -6.31 3.69
CA THR A 463 4.23 -5.00 4.33
C THR A 463 3.58 -4.00 3.38
N ARG A 464 2.55 -3.30 3.86
CA ARG A 464 1.80 -2.29 3.13
C ARG A 464 2.05 -0.93 3.74
N ALA A 465 2.81 -0.09 3.05
CA ALA A 465 3.12 1.27 3.47
C ALA A 465 2.13 2.25 2.85
N PHE A 466 1.65 3.17 3.67
CA PHE A 466 0.81 4.26 3.23
C PHE A 466 1.69 5.43 2.78
N ASP A 467 1.77 5.63 1.45
CA ASP A 467 2.55 6.71 0.82
C ASP A 467 1.69 7.93 0.48
N GLY A 468 0.67 8.18 1.28
CA GLY A 468 -0.20 9.33 1.14
C GLY A 468 -1.48 9.08 0.36
N PHE A 469 -2.08 10.15 -0.09
CA PHE A 469 -3.37 10.10 -0.79
C PHE A 469 -3.51 11.23 -1.80
N SER A 470 -4.50 11.10 -2.66
CA SER A 470 -4.97 12.17 -3.55
C SER A 470 -6.48 12.41 -3.37
N ARG A 471 -7.00 13.48 -3.95
CA ARG A 471 -8.43 13.82 -3.97
C ARG A 471 -8.83 14.27 -5.36
N ILE A 472 -10.10 14.09 -5.70
CA ILE A 472 -10.69 14.44 -6.99
C ILE A 472 -10.19 13.51 -8.10
N ASN A 473 -8.88 13.46 -8.32
CA ASN A 473 -8.23 12.57 -9.27
C ASN A 473 -7.36 11.55 -8.54
N SER A 474 -7.41 10.30 -8.96
CA SER A 474 -6.60 9.21 -8.39
C SER A 474 -5.11 9.28 -8.77
N SER A 475 -4.75 10.13 -9.73
CA SER A 475 -3.39 10.28 -10.26
C SER A 475 -3.04 11.75 -10.45
N GLY A 476 -1.75 12.07 -10.55
CA GLY A 476 -1.25 13.41 -10.86
C GLY A 476 -0.42 14.09 -9.77
N LEU A 477 -0.39 13.55 -8.55
CA LEU A 477 0.49 14.05 -7.49
C LEU A 477 1.77 13.21 -7.41
N SER A 478 2.91 13.89 -7.33
CA SER A 478 4.19 13.26 -7.00
C SER A 478 4.18 12.70 -5.56
N PRO A 479 5.09 11.78 -5.19
CA PRO A 479 5.20 11.27 -3.83
C PRO A 479 5.34 12.40 -2.80
N ASN A 480 6.16 13.40 -3.06
CA ASN A 480 6.37 14.54 -2.16
C ASN A 480 5.10 15.39 -1.98
N GLU A 481 4.35 15.63 -3.05
CA GLU A 481 3.07 16.35 -2.96
C GLU A 481 2.03 15.57 -2.16
N ARG A 482 1.96 14.25 -2.32
CA ARG A 482 1.06 13.41 -1.51
C ARG A 482 1.44 13.43 -0.03
N ARG A 483 2.74 13.31 0.28
CA ARG A 483 3.25 13.33 1.66
C ARG A 483 3.01 14.67 2.33
N ALA A 484 3.16 15.77 1.60
CA ALA A 484 2.86 17.11 2.11
C ALA A 484 1.38 17.30 2.52
N LEU A 485 0.47 16.40 2.15
CA LEU A 485 -0.92 16.46 2.58
C LEU A 485 -1.15 15.90 3.99
N PHE A 486 -0.20 15.12 4.56
CA PHE A 486 -0.36 14.50 5.87
C PHE A 486 0.85 14.61 6.80
N ALA A 487 1.93 15.24 6.34
CA ALA A 487 3.12 15.52 7.13
C ALA A 487 3.67 16.92 6.84
N GLN A 488 4.39 17.48 7.80
CA GLN A 488 5.10 18.75 7.66
C GLN A 488 6.62 18.49 7.56
N GLY A 489 7.25 19.06 6.54
CA GLY A 489 8.70 18.89 6.35
C GLY A 489 9.09 17.57 5.70
N GLU A 490 10.30 17.12 6.01
CA GLU A 490 10.87 15.87 5.50
C GLU A 490 10.26 14.67 6.20
N VAL A 491 9.78 13.70 5.41
CA VAL A 491 9.15 12.49 5.93
C VAL A 491 10.20 11.39 6.03
N LYS A 492 10.62 11.05 7.25
CA LYS A 492 11.61 10.00 7.50
C LYS A 492 10.99 8.62 7.67
N TRP A 493 9.73 8.52 7.98
CA TRP A 493 9.00 7.29 8.16
C TRP A 493 7.59 7.37 7.62
N LEU A 494 7.01 6.22 7.28
CA LEU A 494 5.63 6.12 6.80
C LEU A 494 4.83 5.13 7.66
N PRO A 495 3.53 5.36 7.83
CA PRO A 495 2.65 4.37 8.42
C PRO A 495 2.60 3.12 7.56
N ALA A 496 2.69 1.95 8.19
CA ALA A 496 2.55 0.68 7.49
C ALA A 496 1.83 -0.37 8.34
N ILE A 497 1.33 -1.39 7.69
CA ILE A 497 0.78 -2.58 8.34
C ILE A 497 1.49 -3.82 7.80
N ILE A 498 1.65 -4.81 8.67
CA ILE A 498 2.14 -6.13 8.30
C ILE A 498 0.95 -7.07 8.19
N VAL A 499 0.81 -7.70 7.05
CA VAL A 499 -0.17 -8.75 6.79
C VAL A 499 0.58 -10.06 6.60
N ARG A 500 0.09 -11.12 7.25
CA ARG A 500 0.61 -12.47 7.07
C ARG A 500 -0.45 -13.31 6.41
N GLY A 501 -0.01 -14.16 5.48
CA GLY A 501 -0.87 -15.00 4.69
C GLY A 501 -0.16 -16.22 4.15
N GLU A 502 -0.78 -16.86 3.20
CA GLU A 502 -0.31 -18.00 2.44
C GLU A 502 -0.56 -17.76 0.95
N GLY A 503 0.10 -18.50 0.08
CA GLY A 503 -0.03 -18.28 -1.35
C GLY A 503 0.30 -19.47 -2.22
N ILE A 504 -0.08 -19.36 -3.48
CA ILE A 504 0.29 -20.28 -4.58
C ILE A 504 0.95 -19.44 -5.64
N PHE A 505 2.20 -19.71 -5.94
CA PHE A 505 2.92 -19.14 -7.06
C PHE A 505 2.99 -20.15 -8.20
N VAL A 506 2.68 -19.68 -9.41
CA VAL A 506 2.71 -20.47 -10.63
C VAL A 506 3.64 -19.79 -11.62
N GLU A 507 4.67 -20.48 -12.07
CA GLU A 507 5.56 -20.06 -13.15
C GLU A 507 5.11 -20.69 -14.46
N PHE A 508 4.99 -19.86 -15.49
CA PHE A 508 4.78 -20.31 -16.86
C PHE A 508 6.11 -20.46 -17.60
N ASP A 509 6.12 -21.35 -18.57
CA ASP A 509 7.25 -21.49 -19.48
C ASP A 509 7.28 -20.28 -20.43
N HIS A 510 8.26 -19.42 -20.20
CA HIS A 510 8.42 -18.19 -20.98
C HIS A 510 8.68 -18.47 -22.47
N GLU A 511 9.42 -19.55 -22.80
CA GLU A 511 9.70 -19.92 -24.19
C GLU A 511 8.41 -20.30 -24.92
N GLN A 512 7.47 -20.98 -24.24
CA GLN A 512 6.18 -21.31 -24.81
C GLN A 512 5.32 -20.07 -25.01
N ILE A 513 5.32 -19.12 -24.06
CA ILE A 513 4.62 -17.83 -24.23
C ILE A 513 5.22 -17.06 -25.41
N ALA A 514 6.52 -16.94 -25.49
CA ALA A 514 7.20 -16.24 -26.58
C ALA A 514 6.95 -16.90 -27.95
N ALA A 515 6.96 -18.22 -28.01
CA ALA A 515 6.61 -18.97 -29.22
C ALA A 515 5.16 -18.74 -29.64
N TRP A 516 4.22 -18.72 -28.71
CA TRP A 516 2.81 -18.40 -28.96
C TRP A 516 2.65 -16.97 -29.45
N GLU A 517 3.27 -15.98 -28.81
CA GLU A 517 3.26 -14.58 -29.24
C GLU A 517 3.79 -14.43 -30.68
N ALA A 518 4.92 -15.10 -30.99
CA ALA A 518 5.53 -15.05 -32.31
C ALA A 518 4.65 -15.73 -33.38
N ALA A 519 4.06 -16.87 -33.06
CA ALA A 519 3.21 -17.62 -34.00
C ALA A 519 1.92 -16.88 -34.37
N HIS A 520 1.40 -16.03 -33.48
CA HIS A 520 0.12 -15.34 -33.66
C HIS A 520 0.27 -13.80 -33.67
N SER A 521 1.48 -13.28 -33.92
CA SER A 521 1.82 -11.85 -33.77
C SER A 521 0.83 -10.91 -34.45
N ASP A 522 0.49 -11.16 -35.72
CA ASP A 522 -0.40 -10.28 -36.51
C ASP A 522 -1.82 -10.24 -35.91
N ALA A 523 -2.37 -11.39 -35.53
CA ALA A 523 -3.69 -11.50 -34.96
C ALA A 523 -3.76 -10.88 -33.55
N LEU A 524 -2.73 -11.11 -32.72
CA LEU A 524 -2.61 -10.53 -31.40
C LEU A 524 -2.45 -9.01 -31.47
N ASP A 525 -1.64 -8.50 -32.39
CA ASP A 525 -1.48 -7.06 -32.58
C ASP A 525 -2.76 -6.38 -33.05
N LEU A 526 -3.48 -7.02 -33.98
CA LEU A 526 -4.80 -6.54 -34.42
C LEU A 526 -5.78 -6.49 -33.24
N ARG A 527 -5.81 -7.54 -32.42
CA ARG A 527 -6.68 -7.65 -31.23
C ARG A 527 -6.38 -6.58 -30.20
N LEU A 528 -5.10 -6.30 -29.94
CA LEU A 528 -4.67 -5.38 -28.89
C LEU A 528 -4.67 -3.92 -29.30
N LYS A 529 -4.74 -3.64 -30.61
CA LYS A 529 -4.68 -2.27 -31.13
C LYS A 529 -5.68 -1.29 -30.51
N PRO A 530 -6.97 -1.63 -30.33
CA PRO A 530 -7.94 -0.75 -29.69
C PRO A 530 -7.53 -0.39 -28.25
N LEU A 531 -7.12 -1.39 -27.46
CA LEU A 531 -6.70 -1.20 -26.08
C LEU A 531 -5.44 -0.34 -25.97
N ARG A 532 -4.42 -0.63 -26.79
CA ARG A 532 -3.18 0.15 -26.83
C ARG A 532 -3.44 1.60 -27.19
N ASN A 533 -4.27 1.87 -28.19
CA ASN A 533 -4.65 3.22 -28.60
C ASN A 533 -5.38 3.97 -27.48
N HIS A 534 -6.31 3.28 -26.81
CA HIS A 534 -7.06 3.88 -25.71
C HIS A 534 -6.16 4.22 -24.51
N LEU A 535 -5.27 3.31 -24.12
CA LEU A 535 -4.32 3.54 -23.04
C LEU A 535 -3.31 4.65 -23.36
N ALA A 536 -2.86 4.73 -24.62
CA ALA A 536 -2.01 5.83 -25.07
C ALA A 536 -2.72 7.18 -24.96
N ALA A 537 -3.98 7.26 -25.37
CA ALA A 537 -4.79 8.47 -25.25
C ALA A 537 -4.99 8.87 -23.77
N LEU A 538 -5.27 7.92 -22.88
CA LEU A 538 -5.38 8.16 -21.45
C LEU A 538 -4.07 8.62 -20.82
N ALA A 539 -2.94 8.05 -21.25
CA ALA A 539 -1.61 8.46 -20.78
C ALA A 539 -1.30 9.91 -21.15
N VAL A 540 -1.59 10.30 -22.41
CA VAL A 540 -1.45 11.70 -22.84
C VAL A 540 -2.35 12.63 -22.03
N GLN A 541 -3.63 12.29 -21.88
CA GLN A 541 -4.59 13.07 -21.09
C GLN A 541 -4.15 13.26 -19.62
N ARG A 542 -3.44 12.28 -19.07
CA ARG A 542 -2.99 12.29 -17.67
C ARG A 542 -1.56 12.76 -17.49
N ASN A 543 -0.90 13.19 -18.58
CA ASN A 543 0.51 13.54 -18.61
C ASN A 543 1.41 12.44 -17.99
N GLN A 544 1.15 11.18 -18.36
CA GLN A 544 1.86 10.00 -17.89
C GLN A 544 2.59 9.32 -19.05
N PRO A 545 3.68 8.59 -18.80
CA PRO A 545 4.34 7.81 -19.84
C PRO A 545 3.40 6.71 -20.36
N VAL A 546 3.47 6.46 -21.67
CA VAL A 546 2.71 5.38 -22.30
C VAL A 546 3.35 4.05 -21.88
N THR A 547 2.57 3.21 -21.20
CA THR A 547 3.01 1.86 -20.82
C THR A 547 2.70 0.88 -21.95
N SER A 548 3.70 0.14 -22.41
CA SER A 548 3.51 -0.95 -23.37
C SER A 548 2.82 -2.13 -22.69
N ILE A 549 1.90 -2.78 -23.43
CA ILE A 549 1.22 -4.00 -22.99
C ILE A 549 1.56 -5.12 -23.95
N SER A 550 2.13 -6.20 -23.41
CA SER A 550 2.34 -7.46 -24.17
C SER A 550 1.14 -8.40 -24.06
N PRO A 551 0.95 -9.27 -25.06
CA PRO A 551 -0.04 -10.35 -24.97
C PRO A 551 0.20 -11.26 -23.76
N GLY A 552 1.46 -11.59 -23.46
CA GLY A 552 1.85 -12.42 -22.31
C GLY A 552 1.44 -11.79 -20.97
N TYR A 553 1.55 -10.47 -20.82
CA TYR A 553 1.05 -9.79 -19.61
C TYR A 553 -0.47 -9.97 -19.46
N LEU A 554 -1.24 -9.76 -20.55
CA LEU A 554 -2.69 -9.95 -20.52
C LEU A 554 -3.07 -11.40 -20.25
N LEU A 555 -2.33 -12.35 -20.80
CA LEU A 555 -2.48 -13.78 -20.54
C LEU A 555 -2.35 -14.07 -19.04
N LEU A 556 -1.23 -13.68 -18.43
CA LEU A 556 -0.95 -13.95 -17.02
C LEU A 556 -1.96 -13.27 -16.10
N HIS A 557 -2.29 -12.00 -16.37
CA HIS A 557 -3.21 -11.22 -15.56
C HIS A 557 -4.64 -11.79 -15.66
N THR A 558 -5.11 -12.09 -16.87
CA THR A 558 -6.45 -12.66 -17.02
C THR A 558 -6.53 -14.08 -16.44
N PHE A 559 -5.45 -14.85 -16.56
CA PHE A 559 -5.34 -16.15 -15.90
C PHE A 559 -5.47 -16.04 -14.39
N ALA A 560 -4.78 -15.09 -13.76
CA ALA A 560 -4.90 -14.84 -12.33
C ALA A 560 -6.35 -14.59 -11.90
N HIS A 561 -7.09 -13.78 -12.67
CA HIS A 561 -8.48 -13.44 -12.36
C HIS A 561 -9.41 -14.66 -12.43
N VAL A 562 -9.32 -15.46 -13.50
CA VAL A 562 -10.17 -16.66 -13.61
C VAL A 562 -9.79 -17.72 -12.57
N LEU A 563 -8.51 -17.83 -12.25
CA LEU A 563 -8.03 -18.75 -11.20
C LEU A 563 -8.48 -18.31 -9.81
N ILE A 564 -8.41 -17.02 -9.46
CA ILE A 564 -8.96 -16.51 -8.19
C ILE A 564 -10.44 -16.82 -8.08
N THR A 565 -11.21 -16.63 -9.15
CA THR A 565 -12.64 -16.90 -9.16
C THR A 565 -12.93 -18.37 -8.82
N GLU A 566 -12.15 -19.30 -9.37
CA GLU A 566 -12.31 -20.74 -9.11
C GLU A 566 -11.84 -21.09 -7.68
N LEU A 567 -10.69 -20.57 -7.25
CA LEU A 567 -10.16 -20.79 -5.90
C LEU A 567 -11.12 -20.31 -4.81
N VAL A 568 -11.78 -19.16 -5.01
CA VAL A 568 -12.80 -18.65 -4.07
C VAL A 568 -13.95 -19.64 -3.91
N GLN A 569 -14.40 -20.28 -5.00
CA GLN A 569 -15.46 -21.27 -4.93
C GLN A 569 -15.03 -22.55 -4.19
N GLU A 570 -13.80 -23.00 -4.43
CA GLU A 570 -13.26 -24.23 -3.83
C GLU A 570 -12.82 -24.06 -2.35
N CYS A 571 -12.22 -22.93 -2.01
CA CYS A 571 -11.73 -22.66 -0.65
C CYS A 571 -12.82 -22.10 0.28
N GLY A 572 -13.88 -21.51 -0.27
CA GLY A 572 -14.88 -20.79 0.51
C GLY A 572 -14.39 -19.43 1.06
N TYR A 573 -13.27 -18.91 0.57
CA TYR A 573 -12.82 -17.55 0.93
C TYR A 573 -13.70 -16.48 0.29
N GLY A 574 -13.84 -15.33 0.95
CA GLY A 574 -14.41 -14.16 0.29
C GLY A 574 -13.53 -13.70 -0.87
N SER A 575 -14.12 -13.28 -1.99
CA SER A 575 -13.35 -12.84 -3.17
C SER A 575 -12.38 -11.69 -2.87
N ALA A 576 -12.66 -10.84 -1.90
CA ALA A 576 -11.78 -9.76 -1.44
C ALA A 576 -10.63 -10.23 -0.53
N SER A 577 -10.61 -11.52 -0.12
CA SER A 577 -9.57 -12.07 0.74
C SER A 577 -8.35 -12.57 -0.03
N LEU A 578 -8.51 -12.82 -1.34
CA LEU A 578 -7.41 -13.22 -2.23
C LEU A 578 -6.92 -12.01 -3.01
N ARG A 579 -5.62 -11.99 -3.27
CA ARG A 579 -4.95 -11.00 -4.13
C ARG A 579 -4.08 -11.69 -5.16
N GLU A 580 -3.89 -11.00 -6.26
CA GLU A 580 -2.91 -11.39 -7.27
C GLU A 580 -1.66 -10.55 -7.16
N ARG A 581 -0.58 -11.09 -7.73
CA ARG A 581 0.66 -10.37 -8.03
C ARG A 581 1.24 -10.95 -9.31
N ILE A 582 1.41 -10.08 -10.33
CA ILE A 582 1.83 -10.49 -11.66
C ILE A 582 3.32 -10.23 -11.84
N TYR A 583 4.04 -11.24 -12.31
CA TYR A 583 5.46 -11.17 -12.67
C TYR A 583 5.57 -11.35 -14.17
N SER A 584 5.72 -10.25 -14.88
CA SER A 584 5.90 -10.23 -16.33
C SER A 584 7.03 -9.27 -16.67
N GLY A 585 7.98 -9.71 -17.45
CA GLY A 585 9.10 -8.91 -17.89
C GLY A 585 9.79 -9.60 -19.06
N ALA A 586 10.27 -8.79 -20.00
CA ALA A 586 11.06 -9.23 -21.15
C ALA A 586 12.55 -8.93 -20.91
N GLY A 587 13.46 -9.54 -21.66
CA GLY A 587 14.88 -9.28 -21.59
C GLY A 587 15.69 -10.55 -21.43
N GLU A 588 16.94 -10.41 -20.98
CA GLU A 588 17.86 -11.55 -20.82
C GLU A 588 17.39 -12.55 -19.75
N THR A 589 16.67 -12.08 -18.74
CA THR A 589 16.09 -12.90 -17.68
C THR A 589 14.58 -12.62 -17.60
N PRO A 590 13.74 -13.26 -18.44
CA PRO A 590 12.32 -12.99 -18.48
C PRO A 590 11.61 -13.44 -17.19
N MET A 591 10.46 -12.80 -16.90
CA MET A 591 9.55 -13.22 -15.83
C MET A 591 8.22 -13.63 -16.45
N SER A 592 7.66 -14.76 -16.02
CA SER A 592 6.35 -15.24 -16.46
C SER A 592 5.67 -15.99 -15.32
N GLY A 593 5.12 -15.28 -14.36
CA GLY A 593 4.56 -15.89 -13.16
C GLY A 593 3.38 -15.14 -12.58
N VAL A 594 2.60 -15.86 -11.80
CA VAL A 594 1.44 -15.36 -11.07
C VAL A 594 1.52 -15.86 -9.62
N LEU A 595 1.41 -14.95 -8.66
CA LEU A 595 1.21 -15.27 -7.27
C LEU A 595 -0.23 -14.93 -6.88
N ILE A 596 -0.95 -15.90 -6.34
CA ILE A 596 -2.24 -15.69 -5.68
C ILE A 596 -2.04 -15.94 -4.20
N TYR A 597 -2.45 -15.00 -3.36
CA TYR A 597 -2.20 -15.07 -1.93
C TYR A 597 -3.32 -14.46 -1.10
N THR A 598 -3.41 -14.88 0.17
CA THR A 598 -4.34 -14.30 1.12
C THR A 598 -3.83 -12.95 1.61
N ALA A 599 -4.71 -11.97 1.66
CA ALA A 599 -4.33 -10.57 1.88
C ALA A 599 -4.99 -9.94 3.11
N ALA A 600 -5.80 -10.69 3.86
CA ALA A 600 -6.50 -10.19 5.03
C ALA A 600 -5.96 -10.85 6.30
N GLY A 601 -5.54 -10.03 7.27
CA GLY A 601 -5.14 -10.51 8.59
C GLY A 601 -6.27 -11.14 9.41
N ASP A 602 -7.51 -10.93 8.97
CA ASP A 602 -8.75 -11.43 9.59
C ASP A 602 -9.45 -12.47 8.68
N SER A 603 -8.65 -13.20 7.85
CA SER A 603 -9.26 -14.29 7.08
C SER A 603 -9.96 -15.24 8.03
N GLU A 604 -11.28 -15.31 7.94
CA GLU A 604 -12.13 -16.26 8.68
C GLU A 604 -11.79 -17.70 8.24
N GLY A 605 -10.63 -18.17 8.67
CA GLY A 605 -10.17 -19.52 8.35
C GLY A 605 -8.80 -19.82 8.95
N THR A 606 -8.55 -21.06 9.23
CA THR A 606 -7.23 -21.56 9.60
C THR A 606 -6.28 -21.42 8.40
N MET A 607 -5.05 -20.89 8.61
CA MET A 607 -3.99 -20.93 7.61
C MET A 607 -3.82 -22.36 7.09
N GLY A 608 -3.59 -22.52 5.78
CA GLY A 608 -3.43 -23.80 5.11
C GLY A 608 -4.54 -24.13 4.11
N GLY A 609 -5.59 -23.31 4.02
CA GLY A 609 -6.70 -23.52 3.09
C GLY A 609 -6.29 -23.30 1.64
N LEU A 610 -5.62 -22.18 1.34
CA LEU A 610 -5.19 -21.85 -0.02
C LEU A 610 -4.02 -22.75 -0.47
N VAL A 611 -3.01 -22.94 0.37
CA VAL A 611 -1.87 -23.83 0.06
C VAL A 611 -2.34 -25.25 -0.26
N ARG A 612 -3.34 -25.76 0.45
CA ARG A 612 -3.91 -27.07 0.17
C ARG A 612 -4.54 -27.16 -1.23
N MET A 613 -5.09 -26.07 -1.77
CA MET A 613 -5.60 -26.03 -3.14
C MET A 613 -4.45 -26.01 -4.17
N GLY A 614 -3.26 -25.66 -3.74
CA GLY A 614 -2.04 -25.72 -4.56
C GLY A 614 -1.43 -27.12 -4.68
N GLU A 615 -1.87 -28.11 -3.91
CA GLU A 615 -1.35 -29.49 -4.02
C GLU A 615 -1.79 -30.15 -5.35
N PRO A 616 -0.99 -31.09 -5.90
CA PRO A 616 -1.21 -31.67 -7.25
C PRO A 616 -2.60 -32.29 -7.46
N ASP A 617 -3.13 -32.95 -6.44
CA ASP A 617 -4.43 -33.59 -6.48
C ASP A 617 -5.63 -32.61 -6.60
N ARG A 618 -5.39 -31.32 -6.40
CA ARG A 618 -6.41 -30.27 -6.46
C ARG A 618 -6.15 -29.22 -7.51
N LEU A 619 -4.94 -28.66 -7.55
CA LEU A 619 -4.63 -27.53 -8.42
C LEU A 619 -4.86 -27.83 -9.88
N VAL A 620 -4.55 -29.06 -10.32
CA VAL A 620 -4.78 -29.49 -11.71
C VAL A 620 -6.25 -29.30 -12.11
N SER A 621 -7.18 -29.86 -11.33
CA SER A 621 -8.61 -29.73 -11.60
C SER A 621 -9.11 -28.29 -11.52
N ILE A 622 -8.61 -27.51 -10.56
CA ILE A 622 -8.98 -26.11 -10.37
C ILE A 622 -8.55 -25.28 -11.59
N VAL A 623 -7.32 -25.44 -12.05
CA VAL A 623 -6.79 -24.71 -13.21
C VAL A 623 -7.55 -25.10 -14.50
N LEU A 624 -7.76 -26.39 -14.72
CA LEU A 624 -8.51 -26.86 -15.88
C LEU A 624 -9.95 -26.36 -15.88
N ASN A 625 -10.61 -26.37 -14.73
CA ASN A 625 -11.96 -25.81 -14.58
C ASN A 625 -11.99 -24.31 -14.84
N ALA A 626 -11.02 -23.55 -14.31
CA ALA A 626 -10.91 -22.12 -14.53
C ALA A 626 -10.77 -21.78 -16.04
N ILE A 627 -9.87 -22.49 -16.72
CA ILE A 627 -9.66 -22.32 -18.17
C ILE A 627 -10.94 -22.72 -18.96
N ASN A 628 -11.56 -23.83 -18.61
CA ASN A 628 -12.76 -24.30 -19.29
C ASN A 628 -13.95 -23.34 -19.10
N LYS A 629 -14.16 -22.82 -17.88
CA LYS A 629 -15.17 -21.79 -17.60
C LYS A 629 -14.90 -20.49 -18.37
N ALA A 630 -13.64 -20.16 -18.64
CA ALA A 630 -13.27 -18.99 -19.41
C ALA A 630 -13.71 -19.05 -20.89
N ARG A 631 -14.10 -20.22 -21.41
CA ARG A 631 -14.59 -20.38 -22.81
C ARG A 631 -15.85 -19.60 -23.09
N TRP A 632 -16.67 -19.38 -22.07
CA TRP A 632 -17.98 -18.78 -22.24
C TRP A 632 -18.27 -17.72 -21.18
N CYS A 633 -18.94 -16.67 -21.60
CA CYS A 633 -19.46 -15.61 -20.74
C CYS A 633 -20.93 -15.37 -21.04
N SER A 634 -21.74 -15.13 -20.03
CA SER A 634 -23.18 -14.82 -20.22
C SER A 634 -23.45 -13.59 -21.07
N SER A 635 -22.45 -12.75 -21.29
CA SER A 635 -22.51 -11.56 -22.14
C SER A 635 -21.90 -11.76 -23.51
N ASP A 636 -21.53 -12.99 -23.90
CA ASP A 636 -21.09 -13.29 -25.27
C ASP A 636 -22.25 -13.24 -26.27
N PRO A 637 -22.02 -12.83 -27.51
CA PRO A 637 -20.72 -12.50 -28.12
C PRO A 637 -20.21 -11.10 -27.83
N VAL A 638 -21.00 -10.22 -27.22
CA VAL A 638 -20.63 -8.82 -26.97
C VAL A 638 -19.36 -8.69 -26.12
N CYS A 639 -19.18 -9.58 -25.12
CA CYS A 639 -18.01 -9.55 -24.28
C CYS A 639 -16.74 -9.98 -25.03
N ILE A 640 -16.77 -11.13 -25.74
CA ILE A 640 -15.57 -11.67 -26.38
C ILE A 640 -15.10 -10.80 -27.56
N GLU A 641 -16.02 -10.13 -28.24
CA GLU A 641 -15.76 -9.25 -29.40
C GLU A 641 -15.49 -7.78 -28.97
N SER A 642 -15.54 -7.48 -27.68
CA SER A 642 -15.39 -6.12 -27.19
C SER A 642 -14.03 -5.52 -27.59
N THR A 643 -14.07 -4.28 -28.04
CA THR A 643 -12.89 -3.44 -28.32
C THR A 643 -12.57 -2.46 -27.17
N GLY A 644 -13.42 -2.42 -26.13
CA GLY A 644 -13.22 -1.60 -24.93
C GLY A 644 -14.40 -1.77 -23.97
N GLN A 645 -14.13 -2.23 -22.76
CA GLN A 645 -15.11 -2.35 -21.66
C GLN A 645 -14.43 -2.30 -20.30
N GLY A 646 -15.20 -2.50 -19.23
CA GLY A 646 -14.70 -2.48 -17.86
C GLY A 646 -14.33 -1.07 -17.36
N PRO A 647 -13.57 -0.98 -16.26
CA PRO A 647 -13.20 0.31 -15.69
C PRO A 647 -12.42 1.18 -16.67
N GLY A 648 -12.99 2.33 -17.03
CA GLY A 648 -12.38 3.28 -17.95
C GLY A 648 -12.19 2.75 -19.38
N ASN A 649 -12.96 1.76 -19.82
CA ASN A 649 -12.80 1.06 -21.14
C ASN A 649 -11.41 0.43 -21.33
N CYS A 650 -10.73 0.02 -20.24
CA CYS A 650 -9.36 -0.49 -20.28
C CYS A 650 -9.28 -2.03 -20.36
N ASN A 651 -10.37 -2.72 -20.68
CA ASN A 651 -10.40 -4.17 -20.93
C ASN A 651 -10.88 -4.46 -22.35
N LEU A 652 -10.49 -5.61 -22.89
CA LEU A 652 -11.12 -6.22 -24.05
C LEU A 652 -12.19 -7.23 -23.57
N ALA A 653 -12.00 -8.52 -23.67
CA ALA A 653 -12.94 -9.50 -23.15
C ALA A 653 -12.78 -9.70 -21.62
N GLY A 654 -13.22 -8.73 -20.83
CA GLY A 654 -13.12 -8.74 -19.35
C GLY A 654 -14.28 -7.96 -18.73
N CYS A 655 -15.41 -8.62 -18.46
CA CYS A 655 -16.60 -8.01 -17.88
C CYS A 655 -16.91 -8.58 -16.47
N HIS A 656 -17.94 -8.04 -15.81
CA HIS A 656 -18.40 -8.48 -14.49
C HIS A 656 -18.77 -9.97 -14.43
N SER A 657 -19.24 -10.53 -15.54
CA SER A 657 -19.70 -11.91 -15.58
C SER A 657 -18.58 -12.93 -15.75
N CYS A 658 -17.39 -12.51 -16.19
CA CYS A 658 -16.32 -13.46 -16.54
C CYS A 658 -14.98 -13.21 -15.87
N ALA A 659 -14.59 -11.95 -15.58
CA ALA A 659 -13.21 -11.69 -15.19
C ALA A 659 -13.02 -10.62 -14.10
N LEU A 660 -14.00 -9.75 -13.79
CA LEU A 660 -13.79 -8.72 -12.78
C LEU A 660 -13.84 -9.30 -11.37
N LEU A 661 -12.88 -8.88 -10.57
CA LEU A 661 -12.75 -9.19 -9.14
C LEU A 661 -13.06 -7.94 -8.28
N PRO A 662 -13.16 -8.06 -6.95
CA PRO A 662 -13.09 -6.89 -6.08
C PRO A 662 -11.83 -6.09 -6.37
N GLU A 663 -11.94 -4.75 -6.40
CA GLU A 663 -10.79 -3.87 -6.74
C GLU A 663 -9.57 -4.08 -5.84
N THR A 664 -9.80 -4.52 -4.60
CA THR A 664 -8.72 -4.84 -3.64
C THR A 664 -7.94 -6.10 -3.98
N SER A 665 -8.46 -6.96 -4.84
CA SER A 665 -7.85 -8.23 -5.25
C SER A 665 -6.93 -8.08 -6.46
N CYS A 666 -7.13 -7.05 -7.27
CA CYS A 666 -6.39 -6.79 -8.50
C CYS A 666 -5.42 -5.61 -8.35
N GLU A 667 -4.17 -5.78 -8.78
CA GLU A 667 -3.16 -4.71 -8.75
C GLU A 667 -3.46 -3.58 -9.74
N GLU A 668 -4.15 -3.88 -10.84
CA GLU A 668 -4.49 -2.95 -11.93
C GLU A 668 -5.93 -2.42 -11.84
N GLN A 669 -6.59 -2.60 -10.70
CA GLN A 669 -7.98 -2.15 -10.51
C GLN A 669 -8.95 -2.66 -11.59
N ASN A 670 -8.84 -3.94 -11.93
CA ASN A 670 -9.63 -4.61 -12.98
C ASN A 670 -9.44 -4.02 -14.38
N ARG A 671 -8.29 -3.49 -14.73
CA ARG A 671 -7.94 -3.02 -16.07
C ARG A 671 -6.99 -4.01 -16.74
N ARG A 672 -6.86 -3.94 -18.07
CA ARG A 672 -5.91 -4.76 -18.84
C ARG A 672 -6.23 -6.25 -18.75
N LEU A 673 -7.51 -6.60 -18.99
CA LEU A 673 -7.99 -7.97 -19.01
C LEU A 673 -8.49 -8.32 -20.42
N ASP A 674 -8.16 -9.52 -20.89
CA ASP A 674 -8.68 -10.07 -22.12
C ASP A 674 -8.74 -11.60 -22.06
N ARG A 675 -9.92 -12.15 -21.89
CA ARG A 675 -10.20 -13.58 -21.88
C ARG A 675 -9.80 -14.28 -23.19
N ALA A 676 -9.78 -13.54 -24.31
CA ALA A 676 -9.34 -14.10 -25.59
C ALA A 676 -7.87 -14.56 -25.57
N MET A 677 -7.03 -14.01 -24.69
CA MET A 677 -5.65 -14.49 -24.52
C MET A 677 -5.60 -15.93 -24.00
N LEU A 678 -6.62 -16.34 -23.23
CA LEU A 678 -6.72 -17.70 -22.69
C LEU A 678 -7.33 -18.68 -23.71
N VAL A 679 -8.44 -18.29 -24.32
CA VAL A 679 -9.34 -19.23 -25.05
C VAL A 679 -9.57 -18.88 -26.53
N GLY A 680 -9.01 -17.77 -27.00
CA GLY A 680 -9.25 -17.26 -28.35
C GLY A 680 -10.58 -16.49 -28.50
N THR A 681 -10.88 -16.06 -29.69
CA THR A 681 -12.16 -15.46 -30.09
C THR A 681 -13.00 -16.45 -30.91
N LEU A 682 -14.24 -16.07 -31.23
CA LEU A 682 -15.07 -16.90 -32.10
C LEU A 682 -14.51 -16.99 -33.53
N GLU A 683 -13.90 -15.91 -34.04
CA GLU A 683 -13.32 -15.86 -35.39
C GLU A 683 -11.88 -16.41 -35.42
N SER A 684 -11.13 -16.29 -34.32
CA SER A 684 -9.74 -16.69 -34.22
C SER A 684 -9.50 -17.48 -32.90
N PRO A 685 -9.98 -18.71 -32.79
CA PRO A 685 -9.79 -19.52 -31.58
C PRO A 685 -8.33 -19.88 -31.35
N GLU A 686 -7.51 -19.89 -32.39
CA GLU A 686 -6.07 -20.23 -32.36
C GLU A 686 -5.24 -19.22 -31.58
N ILE A 687 -5.68 -17.98 -31.37
CA ILE A 687 -4.94 -16.99 -30.58
C ILE A 687 -5.00 -17.28 -29.07
N GLY A 688 -5.91 -18.17 -28.63
CA GLY A 688 -5.96 -18.60 -27.24
C GLY A 688 -4.77 -19.47 -26.87
N PHE A 689 -4.00 -19.08 -25.82
CA PHE A 689 -2.84 -19.85 -25.37
C PHE A 689 -3.19 -21.29 -25.01
N PHE A 690 -4.36 -21.53 -24.42
CA PHE A 690 -4.83 -22.87 -24.04
C PHE A 690 -5.70 -23.55 -25.10
N ASN A 691 -5.73 -23.04 -26.32
CA ASN A 691 -6.59 -23.61 -27.39
C ASN A 691 -6.32 -25.11 -27.65
N THR A 692 -5.04 -25.54 -27.63
CA THR A 692 -4.69 -26.95 -27.83
C THR A 692 -5.22 -27.87 -26.72
N LEU A 693 -5.27 -27.38 -25.48
CA LEU A 693 -5.88 -28.08 -24.34
C LEU A 693 -7.39 -28.25 -24.56
N LEU A 694 -8.05 -27.15 -24.90
CA LEU A 694 -9.49 -27.10 -25.08
C LEU A 694 -10.00 -27.89 -26.27
N ALA A 695 -9.14 -28.12 -27.28
CA ALA A 695 -9.45 -28.94 -28.44
C ALA A 695 -9.40 -30.47 -28.16
N ARG A 696 -8.79 -30.91 -27.06
CA ARG A 696 -8.71 -32.32 -26.66
C ARG A 696 -9.98 -32.85 -26.02
N ASP A 697 -10.85 -31.95 -25.53
CA ASP A 697 -12.12 -32.29 -24.87
C ASP A 697 -13.30 -32.47 -25.88
N HIS A 698 -13.01 -32.44 -27.17
CA HIS A 698 -13.94 -32.72 -28.28
C HIS A 698 -13.49 -33.93 -29.09
#